data_a406b7c159f1a43e18619c5bed60b514
#
_entry.id   a406b7c159f1a43e18619c5bed60b514
#
_cell.length_a   1.000
_cell.length_b   1.000
_cell.length_c   1.000
_cell.angle_alpha   90.00
_cell.angle_beta   90.00
_cell.angle_gamma   90.00
#
_symmetry.space_group_name_H-M   'P 1'
#
loop_
_entity.id
_entity.type
_entity.pdbx_description
1 polymer ?
#
loop_
_entity_poly.entity_id
_entity_poly.type
_entity_poly.pdbx_seq_one_letter_code
_entity_poly.pdbx_strand_id
1 'polypeptide(L)'
;MESNYQRLIATLRECFMLDQADLDFGIYRIMNSRRTEIETFLEKDLIPQVKTILESAGTSDKWSLEKELHDAIANAKALGADPESLPKVRELREKMANSSDLTALENEVFSHLTSFFRRYFDSGDFISMRRYKKDVYAIPYEWEEVKLHWANADQYYIKTSEFFKNYRFKTESGKSVVFTLVEASTEQNNNKAQWDKERKFKIYTPSPSSIEQGKPAHTIEEKDGELHVYFMYEPMDKWVTQDALIAEAFTTIRDAIPSEYAECISPSPTEKDKSRTLIQRHINDYVKRNTFDYFIHKDLYGFLTRELDFYIKNEILYIDDIDTRSPETFIASLAMIKAVKLIGEKVITFLSSLEEFQKKLFLKKKMVVETGYCITLDRIDETYYDDIRTNEAQIDDWISLFAIDEISGFSRPLSREFLENNPYLVLDTKHFEESWKNKLIGEISESHNLDEWLDGLMINSENFQALNLLQERYREQVKCIYIDPPYNTWSSKILYKNSFEHSSWMSLMQWRLGLAKWFMNDSSVIEIAIDDFEVHRLRALVDDIFSEENRLWIIWVLHNPGWRHDDKFVATAHEYILLYWKNSESSITYNLPLSEDSIDSFKFSDDKGAYRLREFRRSGSHSDRVDRPNMYYPIYYNIFEKTISLSNSPSSVEILPIDPNWNEKVWRWWSETLIQRSEDVVIKEWKNGYTVHVKDRLNDKDWIKPKSFWSNGEYTAAIWTMTVTNILWQRWLFSYPKSVSLVVDSIRVWSVNWDIVLDFFAWSGTTWHAVINLNREDLIDTGAIGKRKYILVEMGEYFNTVTKPRIQKVIYSEDWKDGKPVSRKGSSHAFKYLRLESYEDALNNLKLQRSETQQWVLFAPENTKFREDYMLQYMLDTESQGSILSVDHFAHPFDFEMRITRDNETRVTRVDLVETFNYLIGLVVEHTYEARGYRVVKWCTLEWEKILIVWRDIAKHSNEDLENFLKKSTYNPLDTEFDRIYVNGDNTLENMKTWEQTWKVTLIEEEFKKRMFEM
;
A
#
# COMPACT_ATOMS: atom_id res chain seq x y z
N MET A 1 -40.03 -11.48 -23.07
CA MET A 1 -39.55 -10.47 -22.08
C MET A 1 -39.20 -11.21 -20.81
N GLU A 2 -38.08 -10.95 -20.27
CA GLU A 2 -37.63 -11.53 -19.00
C GLU A 2 -38.49 -11.01 -17.83
N SER A 3 -38.99 -11.90 -16.97
CA SER A 3 -39.84 -11.49 -15.85
C SER A 3 -39.02 -10.63 -14.84
N ASN A 4 -39.70 -9.73 -14.09
CA ASN A 4 -39.04 -8.94 -13.04
C ASN A 4 -38.35 -9.82 -11.99
N TYR A 5 -38.91 -11.00 -11.71
CA TYR A 5 -38.29 -12.01 -10.88
C TYR A 5 -36.94 -12.47 -11.43
N GLN A 6 -36.87 -12.83 -12.72
CA GLN A 6 -35.63 -13.26 -13.37
C GLN A 6 -34.57 -12.17 -13.38
N ARG A 7 -34.99 -10.92 -13.60
CA ARG A 7 -34.07 -9.76 -13.52
C ARG A 7 -33.50 -9.54 -12.12
N LEU A 8 -34.34 -9.70 -11.08
CA LEU A 8 -33.87 -9.59 -9.70
C LEU A 8 -32.84 -10.70 -9.40
N ILE A 9 -33.15 -11.94 -9.71
CA ILE A 9 -32.25 -13.07 -9.50
C ILE A 9 -30.92 -12.87 -10.26
N ALA A 10 -30.97 -12.43 -11.51
CA ALA A 10 -29.77 -12.12 -12.29
C ALA A 10 -28.94 -11.02 -11.63
N THR A 11 -29.59 -9.95 -11.14
CA THR A 11 -28.91 -8.86 -10.43
C THR A 11 -28.29 -9.33 -9.12
N LEU A 12 -28.98 -10.15 -8.34
CA LEU A 12 -28.46 -10.69 -7.10
C LEU A 12 -27.29 -11.66 -7.33
N ARG A 13 -27.37 -12.51 -8.36
CA ARG A 13 -26.24 -13.37 -8.76
C ARG A 13 -24.99 -12.55 -9.09
N GLU A 14 -25.16 -11.43 -9.80
CA GLU A 14 -24.05 -10.51 -10.09
C GLU A 14 -23.49 -9.88 -8.79
N CYS A 15 -24.35 -9.35 -7.92
CA CYS A 15 -23.94 -8.78 -6.64
C CYS A 15 -23.24 -9.76 -5.71
N PHE A 16 -23.61 -11.05 -5.75
CA PHE A 16 -23.00 -12.12 -4.94
C PHE A 16 -21.83 -12.81 -5.62
N MET A 17 -21.32 -12.28 -6.74
CA MET A 17 -20.23 -12.89 -7.52
C MET A 17 -20.53 -14.34 -7.95
N LEU A 18 -21.78 -14.63 -8.27
CA LEU A 18 -22.28 -15.93 -8.74
C LEU A 18 -22.67 -15.92 -10.24
N ASP A 19 -22.49 -14.81 -10.92
CA ASP A 19 -22.81 -14.64 -12.35
C ASP A 19 -21.92 -15.52 -13.25
N GLN A 20 -20.73 -15.92 -12.78
CA GLN A 20 -19.76 -16.69 -13.53
C GLN A 20 -19.34 -17.95 -12.76
N ALA A 21 -20.01 -19.05 -13.10
CA ALA A 21 -19.82 -20.34 -12.43
C ALA A 21 -18.48 -21.00 -12.69
N ASP A 22 -17.87 -20.67 -13.80
CA ASP A 22 -16.65 -21.29 -14.31
C ASP A 22 -15.36 -20.60 -13.83
N LEU A 23 -15.44 -19.41 -13.21
CA LEU A 23 -14.28 -18.76 -12.63
C LEU A 23 -13.79 -19.48 -11.36
N ASP A 24 -12.50 -19.82 -11.33
CA ASP A 24 -11.84 -20.57 -10.26
C ASP A 24 -10.67 -19.79 -9.65
N PHE A 25 -10.87 -18.51 -9.36
CA PHE A 25 -9.88 -17.65 -8.69
C PHE A 25 -10.54 -16.61 -7.78
N GLY A 26 -9.78 -16.11 -6.79
CA GLY A 26 -10.22 -15.05 -5.89
C GLY A 26 -11.54 -15.34 -5.20
N ILE A 27 -12.37 -14.32 -5.00
CA ILE A 27 -13.69 -14.42 -4.36
C ILE A 27 -14.67 -15.29 -5.15
N TYR A 28 -14.57 -15.31 -6.50
CA TYR A 28 -15.42 -16.16 -7.34
C TYR A 28 -15.27 -17.64 -7.00
N ARG A 29 -14.04 -18.12 -6.78
CA ARG A 29 -13.77 -19.50 -6.37
C ARG A 29 -14.45 -19.83 -5.05
N ILE A 30 -14.39 -18.91 -4.09
CA ILE A 30 -14.99 -19.06 -2.77
C ILE A 30 -16.51 -19.15 -2.89
N MET A 31 -17.14 -18.20 -3.57
CA MET A 31 -18.58 -18.14 -3.74
C MET A 31 -19.11 -19.30 -4.60
N ASN A 32 -18.41 -19.67 -5.69
CA ASN A 32 -18.76 -20.81 -6.52
C ASN A 32 -18.70 -22.16 -5.78
N SER A 33 -17.84 -22.30 -4.77
CA SER A 33 -17.79 -23.51 -3.92
C SER A 33 -19.08 -23.75 -3.14
N ARG A 34 -19.88 -22.70 -2.89
CA ARG A 34 -21.20 -22.77 -2.22
C ARG A 34 -22.36 -22.32 -3.10
N ARG A 35 -22.13 -22.22 -4.39
CA ARG A 35 -23.09 -21.69 -5.37
C ARG A 35 -24.49 -22.30 -5.23
N THR A 36 -24.60 -23.63 -5.29
CA THR A 36 -25.89 -24.32 -5.26
C THR A 36 -26.67 -24.03 -3.98
N GLU A 37 -25.99 -23.94 -2.84
CA GLU A 37 -26.60 -23.64 -1.55
C GLU A 37 -27.12 -22.20 -1.53
N ILE A 38 -26.31 -21.24 -1.98
CA ILE A 38 -26.67 -19.82 -2.00
C ILE A 38 -27.82 -19.58 -3.00
N GLU A 39 -27.77 -20.17 -4.18
CA GLU A 39 -28.86 -20.06 -5.18
C GLU A 39 -30.16 -20.69 -4.65
N THR A 40 -30.07 -21.85 -3.99
CA THR A 40 -31.24 -22.50 -3.37
C THR A 40 -31.84 -21.62 -2.26
N PHE A 41 -31.00 -21.03 -1.43
CA PHE A 41 -31.43 -20.10 -0.39
C PHE A 41 -32.12 -18.85 -0.99
N LEU A 42 -31.53 -18.23 -1.98
CA LEU A 42 -32.13 -17.06 -2.67
C LEU A 42 -33.48 -17.39 -3.29
N GLU A 43 -33.57 -18.48 -4.07
CA GLU A 43 -34.75 -18.81 -4.87
C GLU A 43 -35.87 -19.46 -4.06
N LYS A 44 -35.54 -20.28 -3.06
CA LYS A 44 -36.52 -21.05 -2.32
C LYS A 44 -36.83 -20.52 -0.92
N ASP A 45 -35.84 -19.91 -0.27
CA ASP A 45 -36.01 -19.46 1.14
C ASP A 45 -36.25 -17.96 1.24
N LEU A 46 -35.49 -17.11 0.51
CA LEU A 46 -35.52 -15.66 0.67
C LEU A 46 -36.61 -14.98 -0.18
N ILE A 47 -36.59 -15.16 -1.50
CA ILE A 47 -37.48 -14.43 -2.40
C ILE A 47 -38.96 -14.81 -2.21
N PRO A 48 -39.34 -16.09 -1.94
CA PRO A 48 -40.73 -16.45 -1.67
C PRO A 48 -41.33 -15.77 -0.44
N GLN A 49 -40.52 -15.24 0.47
CA GLN A 49 -41.01 -14.47 1.62
C GLN A 49 -41.74 -13.18 1.19
N VAL A 50 -41.45 -12.62 0.01
CA VAL A 50 -42.22 -11.48 -0.55
C VAL A 50 -43.70 -11.79 -0.56
N LYS A 51 -44.08 -12.94 -1.09
CA LYS A 51 -45.47 -13.37 -1.15
C LYS A 51 -46.11 -13.50 0.26
N THR A 52 -45.39 -14.15 1.18
CA THR A 52 -45.87 -14.31 2.58
C THR A 52 -46.05 -12.96 3.28
N ILE A 53 -45.17 -12.00 3.02
CA ILE A 53 -45.29 -10.66 3.62
C ILE A 53 -46.51 -9.91 3.05
N LEU A 54 -46.72 -9.98 1.75
CA LEU A 54 -47.87 -9.35 1.10
C LEU A 54 -49.20 -9.96 1.56
N GLU A 55 -49.30 -11.29 1.65
CA GLU A 55 -50.47 -12.01 2.15
C GLU A 55 -50.76 -11.65 3.61
N SER A 56 -49.74 -11.58 4.46
CA SER A 56 -49.90 -11.24 5.87
C SER A 56 -50.39 -9.82 6.12
N ALA A 57 -50.20 -8.93 5.14
CA ALA A 57 -50.65 -7.53 5.24
C ALA A 57 -52.10 -7.32 4.74
N GLY A 58 -52.86 -8.38 4.51
CA GLY A 58 -54.26 -8.32 4.16
C GLY A 58 -54.55 -8.12 2.65
N THR A 59 -53.58 -8.30 1.79
CA THR A 59 -53.79 -8.38 0.34
C THR A 59 -54.34 -9.75 0.00
N SER A 60 -55.63 -9.82 -0.38
CA SER A 60 -56.24 -11.10 -0.76
C SER A 60 -55.89 -11.46 -2.20
N ASP A 61 -55.64 -12.76 -2.43
CA ASP A 61 -55.41 -13.27 -3.76
C ASP A 61 -56.74 -13.19 -4.58
N LYS A 62 -56.71 -12.40 -5.64
CA LYS A 62 -57.82 -12.19 -6.54
C LYS A 62 -58.45 -13.49 -7.05
N TRP A 63 -57.58 -14.49 -7.26
CA TRP A 63 -58.01 -15.83 -7.67
C TRP A 63 -58.83 -16.56 -6.60
N SER A 64 -58.44 -16.45 -5.34
CA SER A 64 -59.14 -17.00 -4.18
C SER A 64 -60.55 -16.35 -4.02
N LEU A 65 -60.61 -15.05 -4.17
CA LEU A 65 -61.88 -14.31 -4.16
C LEU A 65 -62.75 -14.65 -5.38
N GLU A 66 -62.19 -14.84 -6.59
CA GLU A 66 -62.85 -15.32 -7.77
C GLU A 66 -63.48 -16.69 -7.55
N LYS A 67 -62.73 -17.60 -6.96
CA LYS A 67 -63.20 -18.95 -6.62
C LYS A 67 -64.34 -18.88 -5.59
N GLU A 68 -64.21 -18.14 -4.52
CA GLU A 68 -65.24 -17.94 -3.52
C GLU A 68 -66.51 -17.28 -4.09
N LEU A 69 -66.33 -16.34 -4.98
CA LEU A 69 -67.44 -15.69 -5.70
C LEU A 69 -68.12 -16.67 -6.64
N HIS A 70 -67.36 -17.47 -7.36
CA HIS A 70 -67.89 -18.50 -8.24
C HIS A 70 -68.70 -19.57 -7.48
N ASP A 71 -68.15 -20.03 -6.33
CA ASP A 71 -68.83 -20.97 -5.45
C ASP A 71 -70.05 -20.36 -4.78
N ALA A 72 -70.05 -19.08 -4.40
CA ALA A 72 -71.19 -18.38 -3.87
C ALA A 72 -72.31 -18.16 -4.90
N ILE A 73 -71.94 -17.84 -6.16
CA ILE A 73 -72.89 -17.76 -7.29
C ILE A 73 -73.46 -19.13 -7.65
N ALA A 74 -72.63 -20.17 -7.68
CA ALA A 74 -73.06 -21.55 -7.90
C ALA A 74 -74.06 -22.02 -6.82
N ASN A 75 -73.78 -21.77 -5.57
CA ASN A 75 -74.66 -22.12 -4.44
C ASN A 75 -75.97 -21.31 -4.47
N ALA A 76 -75.96 -20.02 -4.87
CA ALA A 76 -77.15 -19.21 -5.00
C ALA A 76 -78.06 -19.77 -6.11
N LYS A 77 -77.51 -20.12 -7.26
CA LYS A 77 -78.23 -20.75 -8.37
C LYS A 77 -78.79 -22.10 -8.00
N ALA A 78 -78.09 -22.92 -7.24
CA ALA A 78 -78.58 -24.22 -6.75
C ALA A 78 -79.75 -24.08 -5.82
N LEU A 79 -79.86 -22.99 -5.08
CA LEU A 79 -80.95 -22.67 -4.17
C LEU A 79 -82.08 -21.88 -4.84
N GLY A 80 -82.04 -21.62 -6.15
CA GLY A 80 -83.07 -20.87 -6.88
C GLY A 80 -83.08 -19.39 -6.56
N ALA A 81 -82.10 -18.85 -5.92
CA ALA A 81 -81.99 -17.43 -5.55
C ALA A 81 -81.18 -16.66 -6.64
N ASP A 82 -81.60 -15.35 -6.85
CA ASP A 82 -80.80 -14.47 -7.69
C ASP A 82 -79.41 -14.16 -6.99
N PRO A 83 -78.32 -14.56 -7.62
CA PRO A 83 -76.99 -14.34 -7.03
C PRO A 83 -76.69 -12.89 -6.66
N GLU A 84 -77.21 -11.94 -7.42
CA GLU A 84 -76.95 -10.50 -7.18
C GLU A 84 -77.79 -9.94 -5.99
N SER A 85 -78.76 -10.66 -5.55
CA SER A 85 -79.54 -10.29 -4.36
C SER A 85 -78.87 -10.68 -3.06
N LEU A 86 -77.84 -11.59 -3.08
CA LEU A 86 -77.17 -12.10 -1.89
C LEU A 86 -76.11 -11.12 -1.38
N PRO A 87 -76.17 -10.73 -0.08
CA PRO A 87 -75.20 -9.85 0.49
C PRO A 87 -73.76 -10.34 0.34
N LYS A 88 -73.54 -11.67 0.48
CA LYS A 88 -72.20 -12.28 0.34
C LYS A 88 -71.61 -12.14 -1.07
N VAL A 89 -72.48 -12.24 -2.15
CA VAL A 89 -72.01 -12.07 -3.54
C VAL A 89 -71.62 -10.60 -3.76
N ARG A 90 -72.45 -9.65 -3.25
CA ARG A 90 -72.08 -8.23 -3.34
C ARG A 90 -70.79 -7.90 -2.59
N GLU A 91 -70.66 -8.43 -1.37
CA GLU A 91 -69.44 -8.26 -0.57
C GLU A 91 -68.19 -8.81 -1.28
N LEU A 92 -68.27 -10.02 -1.88
CA LEU A 92 -67.18 -10.61 -2.60
C LEU A 92 -66.82 -9.84 -3.87
N ARG A 93 -67.81 -9.29 -4.58
CA ARG A 93 -67.62 -8.43 -5.78
C ARG A 93 -66.97 -7.10 -5.38
N GLU A 94 -67.36 -6.53 -4.28
CA GLU A 94 -66.80 -5.31 -3.73
C GLU A 94 -65.35 -5.54 -3.27
N LYS A 95 -65.11 -6.67 -2.59
CA LYS A 95 -63.74 -7.14 -2.27
C LYS A 95 -62.88 -7.40 -3.51
N MET A 96 -63.45 -8.01 -4.56
CA MET A 96 -62.73 -8.21 -5.83
C MET A 96 -62.44 -6.92 -6.57
N ALA A 97 -63.39 -5.98 -6.56
CA ALA A 97 -63.18 -4.67 -7.21
C ALA A 97 -62.07 -3.85 -6.49
N ASN A 98 -61.95 -4.09 -5.19
CA ASN A 98 -60.98 -3.37 -4.32
C ASN A 98 -59.74 -4.19 -4.03
N SER A 99 -59.65 -5.48 -4.49
CA SER A 99 -58.50 -6.31 -4.25
C SER A 99 -57.33 -5.91 -5.13
N SER A 100 -56.20 -5.67 -4.57
CA SER A 100 -54.93 -5.50 -5.31
C SER A 100 -54.50 -6.84 -5.89
N ASP A 101 -54.02 -6.85 -7.12
CA ASP A 101 -53.44 -8.03 -7.76
C ASP A 101 -52.13 -8.38 -7.06
N LEU A 102 -52.13 -9.45 -6.27
CA LEU A 102 -50.94 -9.92 -5.55
C LEU A 102 -49.73 -10.12 -6.44
N THR A 103 -49.97 -10.68 -7.66
CA THR A 103 -48.91 -10.91 -8.64
C THR A 103 -48.34 -9.58 -9.18
N ALA A 104 -49.19 -8.56 -9.34
CA ALA A 104 -48.74 -7.24 -9.74
C ALA A 104 -47.88 -6.60 -8.66
N LEU A 105 -48.29 -6.69 -7.40
CA LEU A 105 -47.50 -6.19 -6.24
C LEU A 105 -46.18 -6.92 -6.08
N GLU A 106 -46.13 -8.25 -6.22
CA GLU A 106 -44.89 -9.01 -6.25
C GLU A 106 -43.92 -8.51 -7.33
N ASN A 107 -44.42 -8.32 -8.54
CA ASN A 107 -43.63 -7.79 -9.65
C ASN A 107 -43.13 -6.37 -9.40
N GLU A 108 -43.89 -5.53 -8.73
CA GLU A 108 -43.44 -4.19 -8.30
C GLU A 108 -42.33 -4.27 -7.27
N VAL A 109 -42.46 -5.14 -6.24
CA VAL A 109 -41.40 -5.41 -5.25
C VAL A 109 -40.11 -5.84 -5.94
N PHE A 110 -40.17 -6.79 -6.88
CA PHE A 110 -39.01 -7.25 -7.63
C PHE A 110 -38.40 -6.16 -8.48
N SER A 111 -39.22 -5.31 -9.09
CA SER A 111 -38.74 -4.15 -9.86
C SER A 111 -38.03 -3.13 -9.01
N HIS A 112 -38.59 -2.80 -7.83
CA HIS A 112 -37.98 -1.85 -6.91
C HIS A 112 -36.64 -2.38 -6.32
N LEU A 113 -36.57 -3.64 -5.90
CA LEU A 113 -35.33 -4.26 -5.44
C LEU A 113 -34.26 -4.29 -6.54
N THR A 114 -34.63 -4.67 -7.76
CA THR A 114 -33.71 -4.65 -8.90
C THR A 114 -33.18 -3.24 -9.16
N SER A 115 -34.07 -2.24 -9.18
CA SER A 115 -33.72 -0.84 -9.43
C SER A 115 -32.82 -0.29 -8.34
N PHE A 116 -33.07 -0.67 -7.07
CA PHE A 116 -32.26 -0.27 -5.94
C PHE A 116 -30.84 -0.83 -6.04
N PHE A 117 -30.66 -2.14 -6.15
CA PHE A 117 -29.33 -2.73 -6.18
C PHE A 117 -28.52 -2.29 -7.40
N ARG A 118 -29.11 -2.23 -8.59
CA ARG A 118 -28.43 -1.72 -9.81
C ARG A 118 -28.01 -0.24 -9.72
N ARG A 119 -28.64 0.54 -8.82
CA ARG A 119 -28.27 1.95 -8.64
C ARG A 119 -26.90 2.10 -7.98
N TYR A 120 -26.54 1.20 -7.07
CA TYR A 120 -25.35 1.30 -6.22
C TYR A 120 -24.28 0.28 -6.54
N PHE A 121 -24.58 -0.71 -7.38
CA PHE A 121 -23.65 -1.76 -7.79
C PHE A 121 -23.26 -1.58 -9.26
N ASP A 122 -21.96 -1.52 -9.53
CA ASP A 122 -21.39 -1.46 -10.88
C ASP A 122 -20.14 -2.32 -10.99
N SER A 123 -20.18 -3.31 -11.89
CA SER A 123 -19.03 -4.12 -12.30
C SER A 123 -18.25 -4.78 -11.16
N GLY A 124 -18.91 -5.16 -10.07
CA GLY A 124 -18.32 -5.86 -8.93
C GLY A 124 -18.06 -5.01 -7.69
N ASP A 125 -18.32 -3.70 -7.75
CA ASP A 125 -18.14 -2.80 -6.60
C ASP A 125 -19.41 -2.05 -6.23
N PHE A 126 -19.56 -1.74 -4.95
CA PHE A 126 -20.59 -0.83 -4.47
C PHE A 126 -20.06 0.59 -4.47
N ILE A 127 -20.68 1.46 -5.27
CA ILE A 127 -20.24 2.85 -5.44
C ILE A 127 -21.16 3.77 -4.68
N SER A 128 -20.59 4.61 -3.82
CA SER A 128 -21.29 5.69 -3.11
C SER A 128 -21.70 6.83 -4.06
N MET A 129 -22.45 6.52 -5.11
CA MET A 129 -22.99 7.55 -5.98
C MET A 129 -24.19 8.21 -5.32
N ARG A 130 -23.98 9.31 -4.62
CA ARG A 130 -25.05 10.18 -4.15
C ARG A 130 -25.70 10.86 -5.34
N ARG A 131 -26.75 10.27 -5.91
CA ARG A 131 -27.57 10.91 -6.94
C ARG A 131 -28.62 11.76 -6.23
N TYR A 132 -28.39 13.05 -6.20
CA TYR A 132 -29.41 13.99 -5.72
C TYR A 132 -30.53 14.12 -6.79
N LYS A 133 -31.77 13.99 -6.34
CA LYS A 133 -32.91 14.41 -7.17
C LYS A 133 -32.83 15.93 -7.35
N LYS A 134 -33.07 16.43 -8.55
CA LYS A 134 -33.23 17.86 -8.81
C LYS A 134 -34.27 18.39 -7.80
N ASP A 135 -33.97 19.37 -7.02
CA ASP A 135 -34.81 19.99 -6.01
C ASP A 135 -34.88 19.33 -4.60
N VAL A 136 -34.13 18.27 -4.32
CA VAL A 136 -33.96 17.70 -2.97
C VAL A 136 -32.50 17.75 -2.56
N TYR A 137 -32.14 18.81 -1.84
CA TYR A 137 -30.81 18.98 -1.29
C TYR A 137 -30.90 19.07 0.22
N ALA A 138 -30.38 18.10 0.94
CA ALA A 138 -30.16 18.18 2.36
C ALA A 138 -28.75 17.68 2.66
N ILE A 139 -27.78 18.59 2.71
CA ILE A 139 -26.59 18.36 3.48
C ILE A 139 -26.89 18.87 4.89
N PRO A 140 -26.83 18.03 5.93
CA PRO A 140 -26.74 18.56 7.29
C PRO A 140 -25.39 19.29 7.38
N TYR A 141 -25.44 20.61 7.26
CA TYR A 141 -24.28 21.47 7.43
C TYR A 141 -24.26 21.89 8.91
N GLU A 142 -23.37 21.30 9.65
CA GLU A 142 -23.06 21.72 11.01
C GLU A 142 -21.73 22.48 10.95
N TRP A 143 -21.76 23.81 11.06
CA TRP A 143 -20.62 24.72 11.20
C TRP A 143 -19.82 25.05 9.92
N GLU A 144 -19.00 26.12 10.00
CA GLU A 144 -18.16 26.65 8.91
C GLU A 144 -16.94 25.79 8.53
N GLU A 145 -16.84 24.53 8.97
CA GLU A 145 -15.73 23.66 8.60
C GLU A 145 -15.84 23.17 7.15
N VAL A 146 -14.83 23.51 6.34
CA VAL A 146 -14.66 22.93 5.01
C VAL A 146 -14.15 21.51 5.18
N LYS A 147 -15.03 20.52 4.94
CA LYS A 147 -14.64 19.11 4.93
C LYS A 147 -14.33 18.64 3.51
N LEU A 148 -13.14 18.04 3.35
CA LEU A 148 -12.77 17.41 2.10
C LEU A 148 -13.63 16.16 1.88
N HIS A 149 -14.33 16.09 0.73
CA HIS A 149 -15.15 14.95 0.35
C HIS A 149 -14.79 14.46 -1.05
N TRP A 150 -14.67 13.16 -1.22
CA TRP A 150 -14.44 12.51 -2.51
C TRP A 150 -15.27 11.22 -2.61
N ALA A 151 -15.55 10.78 -3.84
CA ALA A 151 -16.52 9.71 -4.11
C ALA A 151 -16.19 8.37 -3.42
N ASN A 152 -14.91 8.04 -3.28
CA ASN A 152 -14.42 6.78 -2.70
C ASN A 152 -13.94 6.93 -1.24
N ALA A 153 -14.32 8.00 -0.53
CA ALA A 153 -13.90 8.25 0.85
C ALA A 153 -14.27 7.12 1.82
N ASP A 154 -15.41 6.47 1.56
CA ASP A 154 -15.94 5.37 2.36
C ASP A 154 -15.43 3.98 1.93
N GLN A 155 -14.37 3.93 1.11
CA GLN A 155 -13.83 2.68 0.57
C GLN A 155 -12.35 2.54 0.82
N TYR A 156 -11.90 1.29 1.02
CA TYR A 156 -10.49 0.92 0.90
C TYR A 156 -10.18 0.72 -0.58
N TYR A 157 -9.08 1.28 -1.03
CA TYR A 157 -8.53 1.03 -2.34
C TYR A 157 -7.44 -0.03 -2.24
N ILE A 158 -7.64 -1.15 -2.93
CA ILE A 158 -6.67 -2.24 -2.99
C ILE A 158 -6.01 -2.18 -4.36
N LYS A 159 -4.72 -1.80 -4.38
CA LYS A 159 -3.90 -1.93 -5.57
C LYS A 159 -3.36 -3.34 -5.62
N THR A 160 -3.74 -4.10 -6.64
CA THR A 160 -3.11 -5.38 -6.90
C THR A 160 -1.74 -5.14 -7.52
N SER A 161 -0.71 -5.74 -6.98
CA SER A 161 0.64 -5.69 -7.56
C SER A 161 0.70 -6.40 -8.89
N GLU A 162 -0.29 -7.22 -9.12
CA GLU A 162 -0.34 -8.17 -10.21
C GLU A 162 -1.64 -7.94 -10.96
N PHE A 163 -1.53 -7.45 -12.17
CA PHE A 163 -2.61 -7.56 -13.14
C PHE A 163 -2.99 -9.02 -13.18
N PHE A 164 -4.18 -9.42 -12.84
CA PHE A 164 -4.65 -10.80 -12.77
C PHE A 164 -3.76 -11.77 -13.54
N LYS A 165 -2.58 -12.06 -13.02
CA LYS A 165 -1.58 -12.91 -13.66
C LYS A 165 -2.09 -14.32 -13.82
N ASN A 166 -3.08 -14.70 -13.00
CA ASN A 166 -3.64 -16.04 -12.92
C ASN A 166 -5.16 -16.04 -13.11
N TYR A 167 -5.63 -15.52 -14.22
CA TYR A 167 -7.02 -15.72 -14.61
C TYR A 167 -7.25 -17.19 -14.93
N ARG A 168 -8.06 -17.87 -14.13
CA ARG A 168 -8.30 -19.30 -14.27
C ARG A 168 -9.80 -19.56 -14.42
N PHE A 169 -10.14 -20.46 -15.34
CA PHE A 169 -11.49 -20.98 -15.47
C PHE A 169 -11.48 -22.50 -15.71
N LYS A 170 -12.60 -23.15 -15.42
CA LYS A 170 -12.81 -24.57 -15.67
C LYS A 170 -13.79 -24.80 -16.82
N THR A 171 -13.48 -25.78 -17.66
CA THR A 171 -14.41 -26.25 -18.68
C THR A 171 -15.51 -27.12 -18.02
N GLU A 172 -16.58 -27.48 -18.77
CA GLU A 172 -17.63 -28.33 -18.25
C GLU A 172 -17.11 -29.72 -17.85
N SER A 173 -16.08 -30.24 -18.55
CA SER A 173 -15.37 -31.47 -18.18
C SER A 173 -14.44 -31.33 -16.96
N GLY A 174 -14.32 -30.15 -16.38
CA GLY A 174 -13.51 -29.86 -15.20
C GLY A 174 -12.03 -29.59 -15.48
N LYS A 175 -11.61 -29.47 -16.74
CA LYS A 175 -10.23 -29.11 -17.09
C LYS A 175 -9.97 -27.61 -16.85
N SER A 176 -8.81 -27.28 -16.30
CA SER A 176 -8.40 -25.91 -16.01
C SER A 176 -7.70 -25.25 -17.18
N VAL A 177 -8.06 -24.00 -17.46
CA VAL A 177 -7.36 -23.13 -18.40
C VAL A 177 -6.91 -21.87 -17.65
N VAL A 178 -5.65 -21.49 -17.84
CA VAL A 178 -5.01 -20.38 -17.15
C VAL A 178 -4.51 -19.36 -18.16
N PHE A 179 -4.90 -18.09 -17.99
CA PHE A 179 -4.32 -16.99 -18.75
C PHE A 179 -3.25 -16.33 -17.90
N THR A 180 -2.04 -16.28 -18.44
CA THR A 180 -0.86 -15.75 -17.74
C THR A 180 -0.28 -14.58 -18.50
N LEU A 181 0.01 -13.50 -17.81
CA LEU A 181 0.68 -12.35 -18.38
C LEU A 181 2.20 -12.57 -18.30
N VAL A 182 2.87 -12.63 -19.44
CA VAL A 182 4.33 -12.85 -19.51
C VAL A 182 5.10 -11.60 -19.10
N GLU A 183 4.60 -10.44 -19.44
CA GLU A 183 5.22 -9.16 -19.14
C GLU A 183 4.17 -8.05 -19.04
N ALA A 184 4.22 -7.31 -17.97
CA ALA A 184 3.43 -6.10 -17.75
C ALA A 184 4.31 -5.01 -17.18
N SER A 185 4.99 -4.24 -18.00
CA SER A 185 5.74 -3.09 -17.51
C SER A 185 4.81 -1.88 -17.35
N THR A 186 4.06 -1.80 -16.26
CA THR A 186 3.00 -0.81 -16.10
C THR A 186 3.46 0.51 -15.52
N GLU A 187 4.51 0.52 -14.73
CA GLU A 187 4.93 1.70 -13.99
C GLU A 187 6.21 2.34 -14.50
N GLN A 188 7.00 1.62 -15.28
CA GLN A 188 8.34 2.06 -15.68
C GLN A 188 8.42 2.83 -17.00
N ASN A 189 7.37 2.85 -17.82
CA ASN A 189 7.46 3.44 -19.17
C ASN A 189 6.69 4.77 -19.28
N ASN A 190 7.05 5.74 -18.47
CA ASN A 190 6.65 7.13 -18.64
C ASN A 190 7.41 7.86 -19.76
N ASN A 191 7.85 7.15 -20.80
CA ASN A 191 8.53 7.76 -21.93
C ASN A 191 7.55 8.62 -22.74
N LYS A 192 7.73 9.92 -22.73
CA LYS A 192 6.97 10.94 -23.47
C LYS A 192 6.92 10.75 -24.99
N ALA A 193 7.79 9.92 -25.54
CA ALA A 193 7.80 9.56 -26.97
C ALA A 193 6.61 8.69 -27.40
N GLN A 194 5.68 8.35 -26.51
CA GLN A 194 4.55 7.45 -26.79
C GLN A 194 3.16 8.11 -26.65
N TRP A 195 3.04 9.39 -26.89
CA TRP A 195 1.75 10.10 -26.89
C TRP A 195 0.72 9.50 -27.84
N ASP A 196 1.18 8.79 -28.88
CA ASP A 196 0.34 8.13 -29.89
C ASP A 196 0.05 6.66 -29.58
N LYS A 197 0.56 6.12 -28.45
CA LYS A 197 0.41 4.71 -28.09
C LYS A 197 -0.46 4.57 -26.84
N GLU A 198 -1.26 3.51 -26.85
CA GLU A 198 -2.09 3.07 -25.74
C GLU A 198 -1.73 1.63 -25.42
N ARG A 199 -1.62 1.27 -24.13
CA ARG A 199 -1.31 -0.10 -23.76
C ARG A 199 -2.51 -0.99 -23.93
N LYS A 200 -2.27 -2.17 -24.53
CA LYS A 200 -3.31 -3.14 -24.86
C LYS A 200 -2.83 -4.56 -24.60
N PHE A 201 -3.78 -5.42 -24.28
CA PHE A 201 -3.53 -6.84 -24.12
C PHE A 201 -3.39 -7.48 -25.50
N LYS A 202 -2.32 -8.24 -25.67
CA LYS A 202 -2.01 -8.97 -26.89
C LYS A 202 -1.59 -10.40 -26.55
N ILE A 203 -1.91 -11.35 -27.42
CA ILE A 203 -1.39 -12.72 -27.29
C ILE A 203 0.14 -12.71 -27.38
N TYR A 204 0.80 -13.44 -26.48
CA TYR A 204 2.24 -13.57 -26.49
C TYR A 204 2.71 -14.41 -27.68
N THR A 205 3.72 -13.91 -28.40
CA THR A 205 4.38 -14.64 -29.50
C THR A 205 5.86 -14.80 -29.13
N PRO A 206 6.35 -16.05 -28.93
CA PRO A 206 7.75 -16.29 -28.57
C PRO A 206 8.72 -15.78 -29.63
N SER A 207 9.84 -15.23 -29.17
CA SER A 207 10.97 -14.86 -30.01
C SER A 207 12.28 -15.46 -29.44
N PRO A 208 13.32 -15.69 -30.25
CA PRO A 208 14.59 -16.20 -29.73
C PRO A 208 15.15 -15.38 -28.57
N SER A 209 15.05 -14.06 -28.64
CA SER A 209 15.52 -13.16 -27.58
C SER A 209 14.66 -13.23 -26.31
N SER A 210 13.35 -13.48 -26.44
CA SER A 210 12.48 -13.63 -25.27
C SER A 210 12.72 -14.96 -24.55
N ILE A 211 13.01 -16.03 -25.31
CA ILE A 211 13.33 -17.35 -24.75
C ILE A 211 14.68 -17.30 -24.03
N GLU A 212 15.70 -16.62 -24.58
CA GLU A 212 16.98 -16.39 -23.90
C GLU A 212 16.83 -15.59 -22.58
N GLN A 213 15.77 -14.79 -22.47
CA GLN A 213 15.40 -14.06 -21.25
C GLN A 213 14.56 -14.90 -20.26
N GLY A 214 14.39 -16.21 -20.51
CA GLY A 214 13.62 -17.10 -19.63
C GLY A 214 12.11 -17.01 -19.78
N LYS A 215 11.58 -16.34 -20.83
CA LYS A 215 10.14 -16.28 -21.10
C LYS A 215 9.65 -17.59 -21.74
N PRO A 216 8.33 -17.89 -21.71
CA PRO A 216 7.78 -19.10 -22.27
C PRO A 216 8.20 -19.35 -23.73
N ALA A 217 8.53 -20.61 -24.05
CA ALA A 217 8.93 -21.00 -25.39
C ALA A 217 7.73 -21.15 -26.35
N HIS A 218 6.51 -21.24 -25.80
CA HIS A 218 5.27 -21.43 -26.55
C HIS A 218 4.23 -20.38 -26.17
N THR A 219 3.32 -20.05 -27.08
CA THR A 219 2.15 -19.19 -26.84
C THR A 219 1.12 -19.88 -25.95
N ILE A 220 1.03 -21.21 -26.10
CA ILE A 220 0.12 -22.10 -25.35
C ILE A 220 0.91 -23.34 -25.00
N GLU A 221 0.83 -23.77 -23.75
CA GLU A 221 1.44 -25.02 -23.30
C GLU A 221 0.60 -25.70 -22.23
N GLU A 222 0.69 -27.01 -22.14
CA GLU A 222 0.12 -27.78 -21.03
C GLU A 222 1.19 -28.00 -19.98
N LYS A 223 0.91 -27.53 -18.75
CA LYS A 223 1.82 -27.61 -17.62
C LYS A 223 1.00 -27.98 -16.38
N ASP A 224 1.47 -28.98 -15.62
CA ASP A 224 0.83 -29.45 -14.38
C ASP A 224 -0.66 -29.88 -14.54
N GLY A 225 -1.04 -30.31 -15.76
CA GLY A 225 -2.42 -30.70 -16.09
C GLY A 225 -3.37 -29.54 -16.35
N GLU A 226 -2.85 -28.33 -16.54
CA GLU A 226 -3.58 -27.12 -16.90
C GLU A 226 -3.11 -26.57 -18.24
N LEU A 227 -4.01 -25.95 -19.01
CA LEU A 227 -3.66 -25.27 -20.26
C LEU A 227 -3.30 -23.83 -19.97
N HIS A 228 -2.03 -23.47 -20.15
CA HIS A 228 -1.55 -22.11 -20.02
C HIS A 228 -1.59 -21.38 -21.36
N VAL A 229 -2.19 -20.18 -21.39
CA VAL A 229 -2.23 -19.28 -22.52
C VAL A 229 -1.58 -17.96 -22.11
N TYR A 230 -0.55 -17.55 -22.86
CA TYR A 230 0.28 -16.43 -22.48
C TYR A 230 -0.10 -15.13 -23.22
N PHE A 231 -0.17 -14.05 -22.46
CA PHE A 231 -0.48 -12.71 -22.94
C PHE A 231 0.64 -11.72 -22.61
N MET A 232 0.67 -10.58 -23.31
CA MET A 232 1.50 -9.41 -23.03
C MET A 232 0.61 -8.18 -22.87
N TYR A 233 1.07 -7.19 -22.09
CA TYR A 233 0.44 -5.89 -21.98
C TYR A 233 1.44 -4.83 -22.40
N GLU A 234 1.39 -4.40 -23.65
CA GLU A 234 2.40 -3.54 -24.27
C GLU A 234 1.82 -2.29 -24.95
N PRO A 235 2.62 -1.23 -25.16
CA PRO A 235 2.19 -0.03 -25.86
C PRO A 235 1.95 -0.31 -27.35
N MET A 236 0.71 -0.09 -27.78
CA MET A 236 0.26 -0.25 -29.17
C MET A 236 -0.19 1.10 -29.74
N ASP A 237 -0.10 1.27 -31.05
CA ASP A 237 -0.59 2.46 -31.73
C ASP A 237 -2.11 2.63 -31.48
N LYS A 238 -2.59 3.87 -31.31
CA LYS A 238 -4.00 4.15 -30.99
C LYS A 238 -4.98 3.60 -32.02
N TRP A 239 -4.56 3.46 -33.28
CA TRP A 239 -5.41 2.90 -34.34
C TRP A 239 -5.59 1.38 -34.24
N VAL A 240 -4.75 0.65 -33.52
CA VAL A 240 -4.95 -0.78 -33.22
C VAL A 240 -6.01 -0.89 -32.13
N THR A 241 -7.16 -1.45 -32.42
CA THR A 241 -8.22 -1.62 -31.41
C THR A 241 -8.00 -2.85 -30.55
N GLN A 242 -8.45 -2.82 -29.28
CA GLN A 242 -8.39 -3.99 -28.40
C GLN A 242 -9.19 -5.17 -28.97
N ASP A 243 -10.31 -4.90 -29.64
CA ASP A 243 -11.15 -5.92 -30.28
C ASP A 243 -10.40 -6.66 -31.41
N ALA A 244 -9.57 -5.96 -32.17
CA ALA A 244 -8.75 -6.59 -33.20
C ALA A 244 -7.70 -7.54 -32.57
N LEU A 245 -7.07 -7.16 -31.46
CA LEU A 245 -6.12 -7.99 -30.73
C LEU A 245 -6.80 -9.21 -30.08
N ILE A 246 -8.02 -9.06 -29.61
CA ILE A 246 -8.84 -10.18 -29.09
C ILE A 246 -9.16 -11.17 -30.21
N ALA A 247 -9.49 -10.69 -31.40
CA ALA A 247 -9.76 -11.54 -32.56
C ALA A 247 -8.48 -12.29 -33.02
N GLU A 248 -7.32 -11.62 -32.98
CA GLU A 248 -6.02 -12.24 -33.24
C GLU A 248 -5.72 -13.35 -32.22
N ALA A 249 -5.89 -13.02 -30.91
CA ALA A 249 -5.67 -13.97 -29.83
C ALA A 249 -6.59 -15.21 -29.97
N PHE A 250 -7.87 -14.99 -30.26
CA PHE A 250 -8.81 -16.09 -30.50
C PHE A 250 -8.35 -16.99 -31.64
N THR A 251 -7.92 -16.41 -32.74
CA THR A 251 -7.47 -17.17 -33.92
C THR A 251 -6.24 -18.01 -33.56
N THR A 252 -5.26 -17.41 -32.91
CA THR A 252 -4.04 -18.10 -32.46
C THR A 252 -4.34 -19.24 -31.49
N ILE A 253 -5.21 -19.01 -30.52
CA ILE A 253 -5.61 -20.04 -29.55
C ILE A 253 -6.37 -21.17 -30.23
N ARG A 254 -7.36 -20.87 -31.08
CA ARG A 254 -8.14 -21.87 -31.79
C ARG A 254 -7.27 -22.81 -32.63
N ASP A 255 -6.24 -22.26 -33.29
CA ASP A 255 -5.40 -23.01 -34.21
C ASP A 255 -4.32 -23.85 -33.48
N ALA A 256 -4.04 -23.51 -32.19
CA ALA A 256 -3.01 -24.17 -31.38
C ALA A 256 -3.54 -24.97 -30.16
N ILE A 257 -4.84 -24.91 -29.88
CA ILE A 257 -5.44 -25.56 -28.71
C ILE A 257 -5.39 -27.10 -28.83
N PRO A 258 -4.94 -27.84 -27.81
CA PRO A 258 -4.97 -29.30 -27.80
C PRO A 258 -6.40 -29.85 -27.88
N SER A 259 -6.56 -30.99 -28.53
CA SER A 259 -7.86 -31.62 -28.71
C SER A 259 -8.62 -31.94 -27.42
N GLU A 260 -7.87 -32.11 -26.35
CA GLU A 260 -8.42 -32.37 -25.02
C GLU A 260 -9.14 -31.15 -24.41
N TYR A 261 -8.86 -29.94 -24.90
CA TYR A 261 -9.45 -28.67 -24.49
C TYR A 261 -10.40 -28.11 -25.54
N ALA A 262 -10.89 -28.95 -26.48
CA ALA A 262 -11.81 -28.55 -27.55
C ALA A 262 -13.11 -27.88 -27.04
N GLU A 263 -13.52 -28.16 -25.82
CA GLU A 263 -14.66 -27.47 -25.17
C GLU A 263 -14.48 -25.95 -25.07
N CYS A 264 -13.27 -25.45 -25.07
CA CYS A 264 -13.00 -24.00 -25.08
C CYS A 264 -13.55 -23.31 -26.33
N ILE A 265 -13.74 -24.04 -27.43
CA ILE A 265 -14.28 -23.53 -28.67
C ILE A 265 -15.81 -23.69 -28.75
N SER A 266 -16.45 -24.33 -27.74
CA SER A 266 -17.89 -24.52 -27.71
C SER A 266 -18.64 -23.16 -27.69
N PRO A 267 -19.88 -23.12 -28.25
CA PRO A 267 -20.65 -21.88 -28.31
C PRO A 267 -21.03 -21.35 -26.93
N SER A 268 -20.77 -20.06 -26.70
CA SER A 268 -21.20 -19.30 -25.51
C SER A 268 -21.89 -18.01 -25.98
N PRO A 269 -23.10 -18.11 -26.62
CA PRO A 269 -23.72 -17.00 -27.33
C PRO A 269 -24.26 -15.92 -26.41
N THR A 270 -24.35 -14.69 -26.94
CA THR A 270 -25.11 -13.58 -26.38
C THR A 270 -26.21 -13.11 -27.32
N GLU A 271 -27.07 -12.21 -26.83
CA GLU A 271 -28.08 -11.58 -27.70
C GLU A 271 -27.46 -10.85 -28.91
N LYS A 272 -26.27 -10.22 -28.70
CA LYS A 272 -25.54 -9.45 -29.71
C LYS A 272 -24.61 -10.27 -30.59
N ASP A 273 -24.04 -11.37 -30.03
CA ASP A 273 -23.10 -12.24 -30.76
C ASP A 273 -23.48 -13.71 -30.53
N LYS A 274 -24.11 -14.29 -31.55
CA LYS A 274 -24.56 -15.71 -31.53
C LYS A 274 -23.40 -16.70 -31.83
N SER A 275 -22.29 -16.20 -32.35
CA SER A 275 -21.13 -17.01 -32.74
C SER A 275 -20.04 -17.05 -31.69
N ARG A 276 -20.17 -16.28 -30.61
CA ARG A 276 -19.19 -16.20 -29.54
C ARG A 276 -18.94 -17.56 -28.90
N THR A 277 -17.66 -17.89 -28.74
CA THR A 277 -17.21 -19.13 -28.06
C THR A 277 -16.89 -18.91 -26.59
N LEU A 278 -16.73 -20.01 -25.84
CA LEU A 278 -16.33 -19.97 -24.43
C LEU A 278 -14.99 -19.24 -24.24
N ILE A 279 -13.98 -19.58 -25.06
CA ILE A 279 -12.67 -18.94 -24.97
C ILE A 279 -12.73 -17.43 -25.29
N GLN A 280 -13.52 -17.01 -26.27
CA GLN A 280 -13.72 -15.58 -26.59
C GLN A 280 -14.37 -14.84 -25.43
N ARG A 281 -15.31 -15.47 -24.71
CA ARG A 281 -15.90 -14.89 -23.50
C ARG A 281 -14.80 -14.63 -22.47
N HIS A 282 -13.98 -15.65 -22.19
CA HIS A 282 -12.92 -15.53 -21.21
C HIS A 282 -11.82 -14.55 -21.60
N ILE A 283 -11.44 -14.45 -22.87
CA ILE A 283 -10.49 -13.43 -23.35
C ILE A 283 -11.06 -12.02 -23.10
N ASN A 284 -12.34 -11.81 -23.44
CA ASN A 284 -13.00 -10.52 -23.19
C ASN A 284 -13.05 -10.19 -21.68
N ASP A 285 -13.40 -11.19 -20.86
CA ASP A 285 -13.48 -11.03 -19.41
C ASP A 285 -12.07 -10.79 -18.80
N TYR A 286 -11.04 -11.49 -19.28
CA TYR A 286 -9.65 -11.28 -18.90
C TYR A 286 -9.19 -9.86 -19.19
N VAL A 287 -9.40 -9.38 -20.41
CA VAL A 287 -9.03 -8.02 -20.82
C VAL A 287 -9.77 -6.95 -20.00
N LYS A 288 -11.07 -7.13 -19.76
CA LYS A 288 -11.86 -6.20 -18.96
C LYS A 288 -11.40 -6.17 -17.50
N ARG A 289 -11.13 -7.33 -16.88
CA ARG A 289 -10.83 -7.48 -15.46
C ARG A 289 -9.39 -7.13 -15.11
N ASN A 290 -8.46 -7.29 -16.07
CA ASN A 290 -7.07 -6.88 -15.87
C ASN A 290 -6.85 -5.35 -15.79
N THR A 291 -7.89 -4.57 -15.98
CA THR A 291 -7.85 -3.11 -15.81
C THR A 291 -8.41 -2.66 -14.46
N PHE A 292 -8.70 -3.58 -13.54
CA PHE A 292 -9.51 -3.27 -12.37
C PHE A 292 -8.78 -3.45 -11.05
N ASP A 293 -8.76 -2.36 -10.28
CA ASP A 293 -8.49 -2.33 -8.86
C ASP A 293 -9.72 -2.82 -8.08
N TYR A 294 -9.55 -3.21 -6.82
CA TYR A 294 -10.63 -3.56 -5.93
C TYR A 294 -10.95 -2.41 -4.99
N PHE A 295 -12.24 -2.26 -4.72
CA PHE A 295 -12.70 -1.39 -3.65
C PHE A 295 -13.46 -2.24 -2.63
N ILE A 296 -13.16 -2.03 -1.35
CA ILE A 296 -13.89 -2.64 -0.24
C ILE A 296 -14.56 -1.52 0.55
N HIS A 297 -15.89 -1.59 0.73
CA HIS A 297 -16.62 -0.59 1.48
C HIS A 297 -16.35 -0.71 2.98
N LYS A 298 -16.14 0.43 3.67
CA LYS A 298 -15.84 0.46 5.12
C LYS A 298 -17.03 0.02 5.97
N ASP A 299 -18.23 0.44 5.59
CA ASP A 299 -19.51 0.14 6.23
C ASP A 299 -20.62 0.02 5.16
N LEU A 300 -20.64 -1.11 4.47
CA LEU A 300 -21.63 -1.35 3.42
C LEU A 300 -23.06 -1.46 3.99
N TYR A 301 -23.19 -2.09 5.17
CA TYR A 301 -24.49 -2.25 5.83
C TYR A 301 -25.14 -0.91 6.14
N GLY A 302 -24.43 -0.04 6.84
CA GLY A 302 -24.95 1.28 7.20
C GLY A 302 -25.21 2.15 5.97
N PHE A 303 -24.36 2.08 4.95
CA PHE A 303 -24.55 2.79 3.69
C PHE A 303 -25.82 2.33 2.97
N LEU A 304 -25.94 1.06 2.61
CA LEU A 304 -27.08 0.56 1.83
C LEU A 304 -28.39 0.64 2.60
N THR A 305 -28.38 0.50 3.93
CA THR A 305 -29.60 0.65 4.75
C THR A 305 -30.11 2.08 4.74
N ARG A 306 -29.23 3.08 4.86
CA ARG A 306 -29.62 4.50 4.71
C ARG A 306 -30.13 4.81 3.33
N GLU A 307 -29.48 4.28 2.30
CA GLU A 307 -29.91 4.48 0.90
C GLU A 307 -31.23 3.77 0.58
N LEU A 308 -31.52 2.60 1.19
CA LEU A 308 -32.78 1.90 1.05
C LEU A 308 -33.91 2.71 1.68
N ASP A 309 -33.71 3.24 2.89
CA ASP A 309 -34.69 4.13 3.54
C ASP A 309 -34.93 5.40 2.71
N PHE A 310 -33.86 5.97 2.14
CA PHE A 310 -33.96 7.12 1.24
C PHE A 310 -34.72 6.77 -0.06
N TYR A 311 -34.41 5.61 -0.67
CA TYR A 311 -35.09 5.13 -1.84
C TYR A 311 -36.58 4.94 -1.61
N ILE A 312 -36.94 4.29 -0.51
CA ILE A 312 -38.36 4.07 -0.14
C ILE A 312 -39.10 5.41 0.00
N LYS A 313 -38.50 6.39 0.72
CA LYS A 313 -39.13 7.71 0.97
C LYS A 313 -39.27 8.56 -0.28
N ASN A 314 -38.41 8.42 -1.26
CA ASN A 314 -38.36 9.32 -2.42
C ASN A 314 -38.86 8.70 -3.74
N GLU A 315 -38.81 7.36 -3.86
CA GLU A 315 -39.17 6.66 -5.12
C GLU A 315 -40.45 5.81 -4.97
N ILE A 316 -40.83 5.44 -3.75
CA ILE A 316 -42.01 4.58 -3.52
C ILE A 316 -43.09 5.33 -2.74
N LEU A 317 -42.74 6.02 -1.67
CA LEU A 317 -43.70 6.73 -0.82
C LEU A 317 -43.71 8.23 -1.13
N TYR A 318 -44.70 8.68 -1.87
CA TYR A 318 -44.95 10.11 -2.08
C TYR A 318 -45.97 10.59 -1.07
N ILE A 319 -45.62 11.61 -0.30
CA ILE A 319 -46.50 12.18 0.73
C ILE A 319 -47.80 12.75 0.13
N ASP A 320 -47.72 13.33 -1.07
CA ASP A 320 -48.85 13.91 -1.78
C ASP A 320 -49.85 12.84 -2.28
N ASP A 321 -49.44 11.58 -2.30
CA ASP A 321 -50.34 10.47 -2.69
C ASP A 321 -51.25 10.01 -1.52
N ILE A 322 -50.95 10.38 -0.29
CA ILE A 322 -51.67 9.94 0.92
C ILE A 322 -53.13 10.43 0.91
N ASP A 323 -53.35 11.66 0.46
CA ASP A 323 -54.65 12.28 0.42
C ASP A 323 -55.50 11.88 -0.83
N THR A 324 -54.89 11.28 -1.84
CA THR A 324 -55.52 10.99 -3.13
C THR A 324 -55.80 9.52 -3.35
N ARG A 325 -55.19 8.59 -2.58
CA ARG A 325 -55.35 7.13 -2.73
C ARG A 325 -56.52 6.59 -1.87
N SER A 326 -57.18 5.55 -2.41
CA SER A 326 -58.13 4.82 -1.57
C SER A 326 -57.47 4.10 -0.42
N PRO A 327 -58.20 3.84 0.72
CA PRO A 327 -57.60 3.13 1.85
C PRO A 327 -57.00 1.77 1.50
N GLU A 328 -57.59 1.02 0.57
CA GLU A 328 -57.14 -0.29 0.15
C GLU A 328 -55.83 -0.18 -0.68
N THR A 329 -55.75 0.79 -1.56
CA THR A 329 -54.53 1.06 -2.36
C THR A 329 -53.39 1.51 -1.46
N PHE A 330 -53.70 2.26 -0.39
CA PHE A 330 -52.72 2.68 0.57
C PHE A 330 -52.17 1.50 1.41
N ILE A 331 -53.05 0.58 1.85
CA ILE A 331 -52.68 -0.65 2.55
C ILE A 331 -51.79 -1.53 1.65
N ALA A 332 -52.14 -1.70 0.39
CA ALA A 332 -51.32 -2.44 -0.59
C ALA A 332 -49.93 -1.81 -0.77
N SER A 333 -49.88 -0.48 -0.86
CA SER A 333 -48.60 0.24 -0.95
C SER A 333 -47.73 0.08 0.31
N LEU A 334 -48.33 0.10 1.50
CA LEU A 334 -47.63 -0.17 2.76
C LEU A 334 -47.11 -1.60 2.84
N ALA A 335 -47.88 -2.59 2.35
CA ALA A 335 -47.45 -3.99 2.28
C ALA A 335 -46.23 -4.14 1.35
N MET A 336 -46.28 -3.51 0.20
CA MET A 336 -45.17 -3.48 -0.78
C MET A 336 -43.94 -2.83 -0.17
N ILE A 337 -44.07 -1.67 0.48
CA ILE A 337 -42.96 -0.99 1.18
C ILE A 337 -42.34 -1.90 2.24
N LYS A 338 -43.18 -2.57 3.04
CA LYS A 338 -42.74 -3.52 4.06
C LYS A 338 -41.97 -4.68 3.43
N ALA A 339 -42.43 -5.22 2.30
CA ALA A 339 -41.77 -6.29 1.60
C ALA A 339 -40.42 -5.83 1.01
N VAL A 340 -40.37 -4.67 0.36
CA VAL A 340 -39.13 -4.08 -0.18
C VAL A 340 -38.11 -3.85 0.95
N LYS A 341 -38.56 -3.30 2.10
CA LYS A 341 -37.69 -3.03 3.23
C LYS A 341 -37.14 -4.32 3.82
N LEU A 342 -37.98 -5.28 4.20
CA LEU A 342 -37.55 -6.52 4.87
C LEU A 342 -36.66 -7.39 4.00
N ILE A 343 -37.02 -7.57 2.73
CA ILE A 343 -36.21 -8.37 1.79
C ILE A 343 -34.95 -7.62 1.41
N GLY A 344 -35.03 -6.31 1.19
CA GLY A 344 -33.87 -5.44 0.93
C GLY A 344 -32.84 -5.50 2.07
N GLU A 345 -33.29 -5.39 3.32
CA GLU A 345 -32.41 -5.49 4.51
C GLU A 345 -31.73 -6.86 4.63
N LYS A 346 -32.42 -7.97 4.33
CA LYS A 346 -31.82 -9.31 4.30
C LYS A 346 -30.76 -9.47 3.21
N VAL A 347 -31.03 -8.98 2.03
CA VAL A 347 -30.03 -8.96 0.94
C VAL A 347 -28.83 -8.08 1.32
N ILE A 348 -29.06 -6.89 1.87
CA ILE A 348 -28.03 -5.99 2.38
C ILE A 348 -27.18 -6.69 3.44
N THR A 349 -27.80 -7.41 4.37
CA THR A 349 -27.09 -8.16 5.42
C THR A 349 -26.13 -9.17 4.83
N PHE A 350 -26.55 -9.94 3.81
CA PHE A 350 -25.69 -10.92 3.17
C PHE A 350 -24.54 -10.25 2.36
N LEU A 351 -24.85 -9.21 1.60
CA LEU A 351 -23.83 -8.43 0.87
C LEU A 351 -22.81 -7.83 1.81
N SER A 352 -23.28 -7.29 2.93
CA SER A 352 -22.40 -6.70 3.94
C SER A 352 -21.55 -7.74 4.65
N SER A 353 -22.06 -8.95 4.88
CA SER A 353 -21.27 -10.07 5.40
C SER A 353 -20.15 -10.48 4.45
N LEU A 354 -20.41 -10.51 3.13
CA LEU A 354 -19.39 -10.76 2.13
C LEU A 354 -18.33 -9.66 2.11
N GLU A 355 -18.75 -8.40 2.18
CA GLU A 355 -17.85 -7.26 2.18
C GLU A 355 -16.99 -7.18 3.45
N GLU A 356 -17.58 -7.42 4.62
CA GLU A 356 -16.86 -7.49 5.89
C GLU A 356 -15.86 -8.65 5.92
N PHE A 357 -16.19 -9.78 5.30
CA PHE A 357 -15.27 -10.89 5.14
C PHE A 357 -14.05 -10.50 4.30
N GLN A 358 -14.26 -9.85 3.14
CA GLN A 358 -13.17 -9.34 2.30
C GLN A 358 -12.34 -8.29 3.03
N LYS A 359 -12.99 -7.37 3.76
CA LYS A 359 -12.35 -6.36 4.59
C LYS A 359 -11.47 -7.00 5.67
N LYS A 360 -11.97 -8.00 6.38
CA LYS A 360 -11.21 -8.75 7.38
C LYS A 360 -9.96 -9.41 6.79
N LEU A 361 -10.06 -9.99 5.59
CA LEU A 361 -8.92 -10.56 4.88
C LEU A 361 -7.91 -9.50 4.42
N PHE A 362 -8.38 -8.35 3.98
CA PHE A 362 -7.52 -7.25 3.58
C PHE A 362 -6.77 -6.67 4.78
N LEU A 363 -7.47 -6.42 5.89
CA LEU A 363 -6.91 -5.84 7.11
C LEU A 363 -6.07 -6.84 7.92
N LYS A 364 -6.27 -8.15 7.71
CA LYS A 364 -5.42 -9.19 8.31
C LYS A 364 -3.96 -8.88 8.04
N LYS A 365 -3.12 -8.83 9.07
CA LYS A 365 -1.66 -8.71 8.93
C LYS A 365 -1.14 -9.87 8.08
N LYS A 366 -0.19 -9.61 7.19
CA LYS A 366 0.29 -10.60 6.22
C LYS A 366 1.42 -11.43 6.80
N MET A 367 1.48 -12.70 6.38
CA MET A 367 2.54 -13.61 6.78
C MET A 367 3.83 -13.29 6.03
N VAL A 368 4.95 -13.46 6.68
CA VAL A 368 6.28 -13.41 6.07
C VAL A 368 6.53 -14.71 5.32
N VAL A 369 6.71 -14.60 4.01
CA VAL A 369 6.94 -15.75 3.12
C VAL A 369 8.44 -16.02 2.94
N GLU A 370 9.25 -14.99 2.95
CA GLU A 370 10.70 -15.09 2.76
C GLU A 370 11.43 -14.12 3.71
N THR A 371 12.43 -14.62 4.41
CA THR A 371 13.36 -13.84 5.23
C THR A 371 14.78 -14.09 4.75
N GLY A 372 15.46 -13.02 4.32
CA GLY A 372 16.85 -13.09 3.90
C GLY A 372 17.69 -11.94 4.43
N TYR A 373 19.01 -12.10 4.32
CA TYR A 373 19.98 -11.11 4.77
C TYR A 373 21.01 -10.86 3.67
N CYS A 374 21.41 -9.61 3.54
CA CYS A 374 22.58 -9.20 2.76
C CYS A 374 23.60 -8.61 3.71
N ILE A 375 24.81 -9.20 3.76
CA ILE A 375 25.83 -8.89 4.76
C ILE A 375 27.18 -8.74 4.07
N THR A 376 27.93 -7.69 4.36
CA THR A 376 29.32 -7.54 3.89
C THR A 376 30.25 -8.52 4.61
N LEU A 377 31.27 -9.02 3.92
CA LEU A 377 32.16 -10.05 4.43
C LEU A 377 32.92 -9.63 5.70
N ASP A 378 33.22 -8.35 5.88
CA ASP A 378 33.86 -7.81 7.10
C ASP A 378 33.03 -7.99 8.36
N ARG A 379 31.74 -8.32 8.23
CA ARG A 379 30.80 -8.60 9.32
C ARG A 379 30.54 -10.09 9.54
N ILE A 380 31.23 -10.96 8.78
CA ILE A 380 31.06 -12.43 8.81
C ILE A 380 32.36 -13.04 9.33
N ASP A 381 32.24 -13.96 10.30
CA ASP A 381 33.40 -14.67 10.83
C ASP A 381 34.10 -15.51 9.74
N GLU A 382 35.43 -15.49 9.72
CA GLU A 382 36.25 -16.19 8.71
C GLU A 382 36.02 -17.71 8.69
N THR A 383 35.43 -18.29 9.71
CA THR A 383 35.07 -19.72 9.74
C THR A 383 34.08 -20.10 8.68
N TYR A 384 33.26 -19.15 8.18
CA TYR A 384 32.29 -19.34 7.11
C TYR A 384 32.89 -19.21 5.70
N TYR A 385 34.13 -18.71 5.59
CA TYR A 385 34.73 -18.43 4.27
C TYR A 385 34.93 -19.68 3.41
N ASP A 386 35.11 -20.87 4.02
CA ASP A 386 35.24 -22.11 3.27
C ASP A 386 33.94 -22.52 2.56
N ASP A 387 32.80 -22.28 3.17
CA ASP A 387 31.49 -22.51 2.56
C ASP A 387 31.20 -21.44 1.48
N ILE A 388 31.49 -20.16 1.79
CA ILE A 388 31.23 -19.03 0.90
C ILE A 388 32.04 -19.13 -0.39
N ARG A 389 33.35 -19.39 -0.32
CA ARG A 389 34.25 -19.46 -1.49
C ARG A 389 33.95 -20.59 -2.47
N THR A 390 33.18 -21.60 -2.04
CA THR A 390 32.78 -22.75 -2.85
C THR A 390 31.35 -22.67 -3.36
N ASN A 391 30.56 -21.68 -2.92
CA ASN A 391 29.18 -21.50 -3.36
C ASN A 391 29.10 -20.85 -4.73
N GLU A 392 28.89 -21.66 -5.76
CA GLU A 392 28.86 -21.19 -7.16
C GLU A 392 27.78 -20.17 -7.42
N ALA A 393 26.59 -20.33 -6.82
CA ALA A 393 25.48 -19.38 -6.99
C ALA A 393 25.81 -17.99 -6.45
N GLN A 394 26.50 -17.92 -5.31
CA GLN A 394 26.98 -16.66 -4.74
C GLN A 394 28.09 -16.04 -5.57
N ILE A 395 29.00 -16.85 -6.11
CA ILE A 395 30.08 -16.37 -6.99
C ILE A 395 29.50 -15.80 -8.29
N ASP A 396 28.53 -16.48 -8.90
CA ASP A 396 27.86 -16.01 -10.12
C ASP A 396 27.10 -14.68 -9.87
N ASP A 397 26.43 -14.55 -8.73
CA ASP A 397 25.76 -13.30 -8.33
C ASP A 397 26.79 -12.16 -8.18
N TRP A 398 27.95 -12.42 -7.55
CA TRP A 398 29.01 -11.43 -7.41
C TRP A 398 29.68 -11.05 -8.74
N ILE A 399 29.84 -12.00 -9.68
CA ILE A 399 30.33 -11.68 -11.03
C ILE A 399 29.34 -10.74 -11.72
N SER A 400 28.05 -11.09 -11.68
CA SER A 400 26.98 -10.30 -12.30
C SER A 400 26.85 -8.90 -11.69
N LEU A 401 26.94 -8.79 -10.37
CA LEU A 401 26.73 -7.53 -9.66
C LEU A 401 28.00 -6.66 -9.64
N PHE A 402 29.17 -7.24 -9.41
CA PHE A 402 30.39 -6.51 -9.02
C PHE A 402 31.57 -6.72 -9.96
N ALA A 403 31.42 -7.54 -11.01
CA ALA A 403 32.49 -7.89 -11.94
C ALA A 403 33.76 -8.36 -11.20
N ILE A 404 33.61 -9.31 -10.27
CA ILE A 404 34.72 -9.82 -9.46
C ILE A 404 35.72 -10.62 -10.26
N ASP A 405 35.33 -11.18 -11.41
CA ASP A 405 36.18 -11.88 -12.37
C ASP A 405 37.24 -10.96 -13.04
N GLU A 406 37.08 -9.65 -12.94
CA GLU A 406 38.06 -8.65 -13.35
C GLU A 406 39.09 -8.30 -12.24
N ILE A 407 38.92 -8.83 -11.02
CA ILE A 407 39.83 -8.56 -9.89
C ILE A 407 41.01 -9.52 -9.97
N SER A 408 42.21 -8.98 -9.73
CA SER A 408 43.43 -9.79 -9.62
C SER A 408 43.31 -10.83 -8.50
N GLY A 409 43.64 -12.08 -8.80
CA GLY A 409 43.54 -13.19 -7.84
C GLY A 409 42.18 -13.92 -7.88
N PHE A 410 41.28 -13.55 -8.80
CA PHE A 410 40.04 -14.31 -9.02
C PHE A 410 40.33 -15.76 -9.43
N SER A 411 39.64 -16.72 -8.87
CA SER A 411 39.69 -18.15 -9.21
C SER A 411 38.35 -18.82 -8.94
N ARG A 412 38.08 -19.98 -9.50
CA ARG A 412 36.95 -20.83 -9.16
C ARG A 412 37.45 -22.19 -8.67
N PRO A 413 37.18 -22.58 -7.41
CA PRO A 413 36.58 -21.77 -6.34
C PRO A 413 37.48 -20.58 -5.96
N LEU A 414 36.91 -19.59 -5.24
CA LEU A 414 37.65 -18.42 -4.76
C LEU A 414 38.68 -18.84 -3.73
N SER A 415 39.80 -18.11 -3.64
CA SER A 415 40.76 -18.31 -2.54
C SER A 415 40.27 -17.59 -1.27
N ARG A 416 40.74 -18.04 -0.11
CA ARG A 416 40.43 -17.38 1.17
C ARG A 416 41.00 -15.95 1.20
N GLU A 417 42.22 -15.79 0.71
CA GLU A 417 42.89 -14.49 0.55
C GLU A 417 42.10 -13.52 -0.34
N PHE A 418 41.39 -14.03 -1.37
CA PHE A 418 40.54 -13.20 -2.20
C PHE A 418 39.37 -12.60 -1.39
N LEU A 419 38.73 -13.38 -0.50
CA LEU A 419 37.65 -12.89 0.35
C LEU A 419 38.17 -11.87 1.36
N GLU A 420 39.30 -12.13 1.99
CA GLU A 420 39.97 -11.25 2.96
C GLU A 420 40.35 -9.89 2.34
N ASN A 421 40.80 -9.89 1.09
CA ASN A 421 41.13 -8.67 0.33
C ASN A 421 39.91 -7.92 -0.23
N ASN A 422 38.71 -8.51 -0.15
CA ASN A 422 37.47 -7.91 -0.65
C ASN A 422 36.35 -7.88 0.43
N PRO A 423 36.58 -7.20 1.56
CA PRO A 423 35.72 -7.26 2.76
C PRO A 423 34.32 -6.69 2.54
N TYR A 424 34.10 -5.88 1.51
CA TYR A 424 32.80 -5.27 1.23
C TYR A 424 31.97 -6.02 0.18
N LEU A 425 32.38 -7.23 -0.22
CA LEU A 425 31.51 -8.11 -1.00
C LEU A 425 30.26 -8.43 -0.19
N VAL A 426 29.10 -8.24 -0.80
CA VAL A 426 27.81 -8.43 -0.12
C VAL A 426 27.34 -9.87 -0.33
N LEU A 427 27.37 -10.67 0.71
CA LEU A 427 26.79 -12.00 0.74
C LEU A 427 25.27 -11.92 0.78
N ASP A 428 24.56 -12.70 -0.04
CA ASP A 428 23.10 -12.85 0.00
C ASP A 428 22.74 -14.26 0.49
N THR A 429 22.07 -14.34 1.63
CA THR A 429 21.74 -15.63 2.25
C THR A 429 20.76 -16.49 1.44
N LYS A 430 20.11 -15.93 0.40
CA LYS A 430 19.25 -16.71 -0.52
C LYS A 430 20.00 -17.82 -1.27
N HIS A 431 21.32 -17.74 -1.38
CA HIS A 431 22.17 -18.70 -2.06
C HIS A 431 22.62 -19.86 -1.16
N PHE A 432 22.21 -19.86 0.10
CA PHE A 432 22.58 -20.85 1.10
C PHE A 432 21.36 -21.57 1.67
N GLU A 433 21.60 -22.78 2.21
CA GLU A 433 20.58 -23.58 2.90
C GLU A 433 20.05 -22.84 4.14
N GLU A 434 18.77 -23.05 4.47
CA GLU A 434 18.12 -22.42 5.61
C GLU A 434 18.86 -22.68 6.93
N SER A 435 19.34 -23.90 7.11
CA SER A 435 20.13 -24.32 8.29
C SER A 435 21.44 -23.55 8.41
N TRP A 436 22.12 -23.29 7.30
CA TRP A 436 23.34 -22.50 7.24
C TRP A 436 23.07 -21.04 7.60
N LYS A 437 22.02 -20.45 7.00
CA LYS A 437 21.56 -19.10 7.31
C LYS A 437 21.26 -18.95 8.81
N ASN A 438 20.47 -19.86 9.37
CA ASN A 438 20.07 -19.81 10.78
C ASN A 438 21.26 -19.93 11.73
N LYS A 439 22.26 -20.75 11.38
CA LYS A 439 23.51 -20.86 12.11
C LYS A 439 24.30 -19.54 12.08
N LEU A 440 24.51 -18.96 10.91
CA LEU A 440 25.19 -17.69 10.74
C LEU A 440 24.54 -16.57 11.56
N ILE A 441 23.22 -16.41 11.43
CA ILE A 441 22.47 -15.37 12.16
C ILE A 441 22.47 -15.65 13.67
N GLY A 442 22.42 -16.93 14.06
CA GLY A 442 22.57 -17.34 15.46
C GLY A 442 23.89 -16.87 16.06
N GLU A 443 25.02 -17.16 15.42
CA GLU A 443 26.36 -16.77 15.88
C GLU A 443 26.55 -15.24 15.89
N ILE A 444 26.05 -14.51 14.88
CA ILE A 444 26.05 -13.04 14.88
C ILE A 444 25.27 -12.51 16.07
N SER A 445 24.11 -13.10 16.37
CA SER A 445 23.24 -12.66 17.44
C SER A 445 23.74 -13.02 18.85
N GLU A 446 24.73 -13.93 18.99
CA GLU A 446 25.41 -14.18 20.26
C GLU A 446 26.29 -12.99 20.71
N SER A 447 26.85 -12.28 19.75
CA SER A 447 27.81 -11.20 19.99
C SER A 447 27.18 -9.80 19.87
N HIS A 448 26.04 -9.70 19.22
CA HIS A 448 25.38 -8.42 18.87
C HIS A 448 23.88 -8.52 19.05
N ASN A 449 23.22 -7.43 19.46
CA ASN A 449 21.78 -7.30 19.31
C ASN A 449 21.45 -7.28 17.81
N LEU A 450 20.76 -8.30 17.32
CA LEU A 450 20.56 -8.51 15.88
C LEU A 450 19.85 -7.32 15.19
N ASP A 451 18.76 -6.84 15.76
CA ASP A 451 18.00 -5.74 15.14
C ASP A 451 18.71 -4.38 15.25
N GLU A 452 19.57 -4.21 16.27
CA GLU A 452 20.41 -3.02 16.37
C GLU A 452 21.63 -3.08 15.46
N TRP A 453 22.15 -4.28 15.20
CA TRP A 453 23.30 -4.51 14.34
C TRP A 453 22.97 -4.32 12.85
N LEU A 454 21.73 -4.57 12.45
CA LEU A 454 21.25 -4.33 11.10
C LEU A 454 21.12 -2.83 10.81
N ASP A 455 21.59 -2.41 9.63
CA ASP A 455 21.53 -1.03 9.17
C ASP A 455 20.21 -0.71 8.46
N GLY A 456 19.47 -1.74 8.02
CA GLY A 456 18.22 -1.52 7.32
C GLY A 456 17.33 -2.73 7.15
N LEU A 457 16.09 -2.43 6.76
CA LEU A 457 15.03 -3.40 6.45
C LEU A 457 14.42 -3.08 5.09
N MET A 458 14.30 -4.10 4.24
CA MET A 458 13.60 -4.01 2.96
C MET A 458 12.41 -4.96 2.96
N ILE A 459 11.27 -4.52 2.45
CA ILE A 459 10.05 -5.34 2.40
C ILE A 459 9.49 -5.35 0.98
N ASN A 460 9.44 -6.53 0.37
CA ASN A 460 8.73 -6.74 -0.88
C ASN A 460 7.27 -7.05 -0.58
N SER A 461 6.44 -6.03 -0.65
CA SER A 461 5.00 -6.10 -0.36
C SER A 461 4.28 -4.86 -0.87
N GLU A 462 2.97 -4.96 -0.95
CA GLU A 462 2.09 -3.80 -1.01
C GLU A 462 2.28 -2.96 0.27
N ASN A 463 2.38 -1.65 0.12
CA ASN A 463 2.81 -0.77 1.20
C ASN A 463 1.84 -0.71 2.40
N PHE A 464 0.51 -0.74 2.17
CA PHE A 464 -0.44 -0.82 3.28
C PHE A 464 -0.22 -2.09 4.11
N GLN A 465 0.02 -3.24 3.45
CA GLN A 465 0.23 -4.52 4.13
C GLN A 465 1.54 -4.53 4.94
N ALA A 466 2.61 -3.98 4.36
CA ALA A 466 3.87 -3.83 5.07
C ALA A 466 3.74 -2.92 6.28
N LEU A 467 3.16 -1.73 6.10
CA LEU A 467 2.94 -0.80 7.21
C LEU A 467 2.07 -1.43 8.31
N ASN A 468 1.02 -2.17 7.94
CA ASN A 468 0.15 -2.86 8.89
C ASN A 468 0.91 -3.91 9.74
N LEU A 469 1.83 -4.68 9.14
CA LEU A 469 2.66 -5.65 9.87
C LEU A 469 3.66 -4.97 10.80
N LEU A 470 4.24 -3.84 10.39
CA LEU A 470 5.30 -3.15 11.10
C LEU A 470 4.82 -2.34 12.31
N GLN A 471 3.52 -2.10 12.47
CA GLN A 471 2.96 -1.16 13.47
C GLN A 471 3.48 -1.38 14.88
N GLU A 472 3.43 -2.62 15.38
CA GLU A 472 3.82 -2.92 16.75
C GLU A 472 5.34 -2.75 16.97
N ARG A 473 6.15 -3.08 15.95
CA ARG A 473 7.61 -3.07 16.04
C ARG A 473 8.22 -1.68 15.92
N TYR A 474 7.60 -0.77 15.18
CA TYR A 474 8.18 0.53 14.86
C TYR A 474 7.30 1.72 15.27
N ARG A 475 6.29 1.48 16.12
CA ARG A 475 5.43 2.54 16.66
C ARG A 475 6.29 3.65 17.30
N GLU A 476 6.09 4.90 16.83
CA GLU A 476 6.78 6.10 17.32
C GLU A 476 8.33 6.04 17.28
N GLN A 477 8.91 5.22 16.37
CA GLN A 477 10.35 5.08 16.23
C GLN A 477 10.93 5.81 15.01
N VAL A 478 10.11 6.12 14.02
CA VAL A 478 10.56 6.73 12.77
C VAL A 478 10.72 8.23 12.93
N LYS A 479 11.88 8.76 12.56
CA LYS A 479 12.20 10.19 12.64
C LYS A 479 11.87 10.95 11.35
N CYS A 480 12.13 10.36 10.20
CA CYS A 480 11.92 10.98 8.90
C CYS A 480 11.19 10.01 7.98
N ILE A 481 10.11 10.44 7.39
CA ILE A 481 9.42 9.72 6.32
C ILE A 481 9.60 10.52 5.05
N TYR A 482 10.23 9.92 4.03
CA TYR A 482 10.32 10.49 2.68
C TYR A 482 9.59 9.57 1.72
N ILE A 483 8.60 10.08 0.99
CA ILE A 483 7.86 9.30 0.00
C ILE A 483 7.69 10.05 -1.32
N ASP A 484 7.69 9.27 -2.39
CA ASP A 484 7.45 9.71 -3.76
C ASP A 484 6.27 8.91 -4.35
N PRO A 485 5.01 9.22 -3.97
CA PRO A 485 3.85 8.47 -4.46
C PRO A 485 3.66 8.69 -5.97
N PRO A 486 2.92 7.80 -6.67
CA PRO A 486 2.57 8.02 -8.07
C PRO A 486 1.87 9.36 -8.27
N TYR A 487 2.35 10.20 -9.20
CA TYR A 487 1.84 11.56 -9.40
C TYR A 487 0.48 11.65 -10.09
N ASN A 488 -0.06 10.51 -10.53
CA ASN A 488 -1.36 10.42 -11.20
C ASN A 488 -1.49 11.31 -12.46
N THR A 489 -0.37 11.58 -13.12
CA THR A 489 -0.30 12.37 -14.36
C THR A 489 -0.73 11.55 -15.58
N TRP A 490 -0.99 12.21 -16.70
CA TRP A 490 -1.30 11.54 -17.97
C TRP A 490 -0.23 10.51 -18.41
N SER A 491 1.01 10.69 -17.98
CA SER A 491 2.14 9.82 -18.30
C SER A 491 2.40 8.73 -17.26
N SER A 492 1.97 8.93 -16.01
CA SER A 492 2.11 8.01 -14.87
C SER A 492 0.76 7.61 -14.29
N LYS A 493 -0.26 7.58 -15.12
CA LYS A 493 -1.63 7.31 -14.74
C LYS A 493 -1.76 5.89 -14.19
N ILE A 494 -2.24 5.78 -12.95
CA ILE A 494 -2.71 4.51 -12.43
C ILE A 494 -3.98 4.15 -13.20
N LEU A 495 -4.06 2.92 -13.71
CA LEU A 495 -5.28 2.43 -14.34
C LEU A 495 -6.30 2.17 -13.24
N TYR A 496 -7.32 3.01 -13.14
CA TYR A 496 -8.42 2.85 -12.21
C TYR A 496 -9.62 2.21 -12.91
N LYS A 497 -10.33 1.34 -12.19
CA LYS A 497 -11.55 0.68 -12.66
C LYS A 497 -12.66 1.63 -13.09
N ASN A 498 -12.73 2.79 -12.45
CA ASN A 498 -13.76 3.78 -12.70
C ASN A 498 -13.16 5.10 -13.22
N SER A 499 -14.03 6.00 -13.68
CA SER A 499 -13.64 7.34 -14.14
C SER A 499 -13.24 8.30 -12.98
N PHE A 500 -13.20 7.83 -11.75
CA PHE A 500 -12.90 8.63 -10.54
C PHE A 500 -11.41 8.58 -10.16
N GLU A 501 -10.54 8.95 -11.07
CA GLU A 501 -9.08 8.87 -10.93
C GLU A 501 -8.56 9.56 -9.67
N HIS A 502 -8.94 10.81 -9.47
CA HIS A 502 -8.52 11.59 -8.30
C HIS A 502 -9.07 11.03 -6.99
N SER A 503 -10.32 10.56 -7.01
CA SER A 503 -10.99 10.00 -5.85
C SER A 503 -10.34 8.69 -5.40
N SER A 504 -10.03 7.81 -6.34
CA SER A 504 -9.34 6.54 -6.09
C SER A 504 -7.92 6.77 -5.56
N TRP A 505 -7.19 7.73 -6.14
CA TRP A 505 -5.87 8.13 -5.68
C TRP A 505 -5.90 8.70 -4.25
N MET A 506 -6.91 9.53 -3.93
CA MET A 506 -7.10 10.04 -2.57
C MET A 506 -7.34 8.91 -1.56
N SER A 507 -8.16 7.91 -1.91
CA SER A 507 -8.40 6.74 -1.07
C SER A 507 -7.15 5.87 -0.91
N LEU A 508 -6.32 5.74 -1.97
CA LEU A 508 -5.00 5.11 -1.88
C LEU A 508 -4.13 5.77 -0.82
N MET A 509 -4.01 7.10 -0.89
CA MET A 509 -3.13 7.87 -0.02
C MET A 509 -3.62 7.96 1.43
N GLN A 510 -4.93 8.11 1.64
CA GLN A 510 -5.53 8.32 2.96
C GLN A 510 -5.07 7.29 4.01
N TRP A 511 -5.18 6.02 3.68
CA TRP A 511 -4.90 4.94 4.63
C TRP A 511 -3.42 4.77 4.91
N ARG A 512 -2.59 4.93 3.87
CA ARG A 512 -1.14 4.82 4.00
C ARG A 512 -0.54 5.96 4.81
N LEU A 513 -1.04 7.17 4.60
CA LEU A 513 -0.65 8.33 5.40
C LEU A 513 -1.17 8.24 6.84
N GLY A 514 -2.38 7.71 7.04
CA GLY A 514 -2.92 7.44 8.37
C GLY A 514 -2.04 6.46 9.15
N LEU A 515 -1.66 5.34 8.54
CA LEU A 515 -0.73 4.38 9.14
C LEU A 515 0.67 4.99 9.35
N ALA A 516 1.18 5.76 8.38
CA ALA A 516 2.49 6.39 8.48
C ALA A 516 2.62 7.27 9.73
N LYS A 517 1.53 7.96 10.13
CA LYS A 517 1.49 8.79 11.35
C LYS A 517 1.76 8.00 12.63
N TRP A 518 1.41 6.70 12.69
CA TRP A 518 1.68 5.83 13.84
C TRP A 518 3.16 5.57 14.07
N PHE A 519 3.95 5.55 12.99
CA PHE A 519 5.40 5.32 13.08
C PHE A 519 6.17 6.54 13.56
N MET A 520 5.61 7.73 13.41
CA MET A 520 6.27 8.99 13.69
C MET A 520 6.34 9.26 15.21
N ASN A 521 7.53 9.58 15.72
CA ASN A 521 7.67 10.17 17.04
C ASN A 521 7.30 11.68 17.02
N ASP A 522 7.14 12.31 18.17
CA ASP A 522 6.68 13.71 18.25
C ASP A 522 7.57 14.71 17.51
N SER A 523 8.87 14.43 17.35
CA SER A 523 9.81 15.30 16.65
C SER A 523 9.97 14.96 15.15
N SER A 524 9.11 14.10 14.61
CA SER A 524 9.25 13.56 13.25
C SER A 524 8.64 14.43 12.19
N VAL A 525 9.15 14.25 10.96
CA VAL A 525 8.66 14.91 9.75
C VAL A 525 8.25 13.87 8.70
N ILE A 526 7.23 14.20 7.92
CA ILE A 526 6.92 13.53 6.67
C ILE A 526 7.11 14.48 5.49
N GLU A 527 7.82 14.03 4.49
CA GLU A 527 8.08 14.67 3.21
C GLU A 527 7.40 13.91 2.09
N ILE A 528 6.56 14.58 1.34
CA ILE A 528 5.81 13.97 0.24
C ILE A 528 6.12 14.71 -1.05
N ALA A 529 6.89 14.05 -1.93
CA ALA A 529 7.15 14.58 -3.26
C ALA A 529 5.90 14.45 -4.14
N ILE A 530 5.55 15.50 -4.88
CA ILE A 530 4.36 15.55 -5.75
C ILE A 530 4.51 16.63 -6.82
N ASP A 531 3.80 16.47 -7.94
CA ASP A 531 3.70 17.51 -8.96
C ASP A 531 2.46 18.40 -8.82
N ASP A 532 2.26 19.32 -9.76
CA ASP A 532 1.14 20.25 -9.78
C ASP A 532 -0.23 19.60 -10.03
N PHE A 533 -0.26 18.34 -10.48
CA PHE A 533 -1.51 17.63 -10.81
C PHE A 533 -2.34 17.30 -9.58
N GLU A 534 -1.71 16.81 -8.50
CA GLU A 534 -2.40 16.37 -7.28
C GLU A 534 -2.03 17.17 -6.02
N VAL A 535 -1.08 18.11 -6.08
CA VAL A 535 -0.58 18.84 -4.89
C VAL A 535 -1.69 19.47 -4.05
N HIS A 536 -2.70 20.05 -4.68
CA HIS A 536 -3.79 20.75 -4.00
C HIS A 536 -4.75 19.81 -3.28
N ARG A 537 -5.00 18.60 -3.83
CA ARG A 537 -5.83 17.55 -3.21
C ARG A 537 -5.07 16.85 -2.09
N LEU A 538 -3.80 16.51 -2.38
CA LEU A 538 -2.93 15.89 -1.39
C LEU A 538 -2.77 16.80 -0.17
N ARG A 539 -2.52 18.09 -0.37
CA ARG A 539 -2.41 19.05 0.72
C ARG A 539 -3.65 19.02 1.62
N ALA A 540 -4.84 19.10 1.04
CA ALA A 540 -6.08 19.09 1.81
C ALA A 540 -6.26 17.76 2.58
N LEU A 541 -5.87 16.62 1.99
CA LEU A 541 -5.89 15.33 2.66
C LEU A 541 -4.90 15.27 3.82
N VAL A 542 -3.69 15.78 3.62
CA VAL A 542 -2.65 15.77 4.66
C VAL A 542 -2.98 16.75 5.79
N ASP A 543 -3.59 17.91 5.47
CA ASP A 543 -4.13 18.85 6.47
C ASP A 543 -5.18 18.15 7.37
N ASP A 544 -6.05 17.30 6.81
CA ASP A 544 -7.04 16.52 7.56
C ASP A 544 -6.38 15.46 8.48
N ILE A 545 -5.34 14.78 8.01
CA ILE A 545 -4.67 13.70 8.75
C ILE A 545 -3.72 14.25 9.82
N PHE A 546 -2.91 15.27 9.50
CA PHE A 546 -1.83 15.78 10.34
C PHE A 546 -2.16 17.07 11.08
N SER A 547 -3.26 17.72 10.75
CA SER A 547 -3.67 19.07 11.14
C SER A 547 -2.90 20.19 10.42
N GLU A 548 -3.62 21.26 10.04
CA GLU A 548 -3.04 22.40 9.32
C GLU A 548 -1.92 23.11 10.11
N GLU A 549 -2.03 23.13 11.43
CA GLU A 549 -1.04 23.74 12.35
C GLU A 549 0.33 23.03 12.32
N ASN A 550 0.36 21.76 11.91
CA ASN A 550 1.57 20.98 11.77
C ASN A 550 2.18 21.06 10.36
N ARG A 551 1.54 21.79 9.44
CA ARG A 551 2.09 22.03 8.11
C ARG A 551 3.26 23.00 8.20
N LEU A 552 4.48 22.50 7.82
CA LEU A 552 5.66 23.32 7.85
C LEU A 552 5.73 24.23 6.61
N TRP A 553 5.91 23.64 5.44
CA TRP A 553 6.09 24.35 4.17
C TRP A 553 5.73 23.50 2.96
N ILE A 554 5.62 24.18 1.81
CA ILE A 554 5.70 23.57 0.49
C ILE A 554 7.04 24.00 -0.09
N ILE A 555 7.96 23.04 -0.31
CA ILE A 555 9.22 23.30 -0.98
C ILE A 555 9.03 23.16 -2.48
N TRP A 556 9.54 24.10 -3.23
CA TRP A 556 9.60 24.10 -4.69
C TRP A 556 10.97 23.61 -5.12
N VAL A 557 11.02 22.52 -5.88
CA VAL A 557 12.26 21.90 -6.35
C VAL A 557 12.39 22.10 -7.84
N LEU A 558 13.41 22.83 -8.27
CA LEU A 558 13.73 23.02 -9.69
C LEU A 558 14.40 21.76 -10.23
N HIS A 559 13.65 20.90 -10.90
CA HIS A 559 14.16 19.64 -11.43
C HIS A 559 14.46 19.67 -12.94
N ASN A 560 13.90 20.63 -13.68
CA ASN A 560 14.09 20.75 -15.13
C ASN A 560 14.34 22.23 -15.57
N PRO A 561 15.54 22.76 -15.32
CA PRO A 561 15.88 24.13 -15.72
C PRO A 561 15.91 24.36 -17.24
N GLY A 562 16.02 23.30 -18.04
CA GLY A 562 16.08 23.37 -19.51
C GLY A 562 14.73 23.47 -20.22
N TRP A 563 13.63 23.56 -19.46
CA TRP A 563 12.23 23.71 -19.89
C TRP A 563 11.70 22.52 -20.71
N ARG A 564 10.39 22.25 -20.56
CA ARG A 564 9.67 21.31 -21.42
C ARG A 564 9.12 22.07 -22.63
N HIS A 565 9.74 21.94 -23.77
CA HIS A 565 9.24 22.54 -25.01
C HIS A 565 7.90 21.98 -25.47
N ASP A 566 7.43 20.87 -24.88
CA ASP A 566 6.21 20.17 -25.25
C ASP A 566 4.95 20.67 -24.51
N ASP A 567 5.09 21.51 -23.49
CA ASP A 567 3.96 22.09 -22.80
C ASP A 567 3.28 23.15 -23.66
N LYS A 568 1.96 23.02 -23.81
CA LYS A 568 1.18 23.86 -24.76
C LYS A 568 1.15 25.36 -24.38
N PHE A 569 1.21 25.67 -23.07
CA PHE A 569 1.00 27.03 -22.59
C PHE A 569 2.14 27.53 -21.72
N VAL A 570 2.45 26.84 -20.63
CA VAL A 570 3.48 27.21 -19.66
C VAL A 570 4.35 25.98 -19.40
N ALA A 571 5.67 26.12 -19.57
CA ALA A 571 6.61 25.04 -19.36
C ALA A 571 6.80 24.77 -17.85
N THR A 572 6.51 23.55 -17.42
CA THR A 572 6.71 23.12 -16.03
C THR A 572 8.18 22.81 -15.79
N ALA A 573 8.79 23.47 -14.80
CA ALA A 573 10.21 23.33 -14.49
C ALA A 573 10.46 22.78 -13.07
N HIS A 574 9.42 22.59 -12.27
CA HIS A 574 9.54 22.25 -10.85
C HIS A 574 8.57 21.16 -10.42
N GLU A 575 8.82 20.60 -9.27
CA GLU A 575 7.94 19.75 -8.48
C GLU A 575 7.86 20.28 -7.05
N TYR A 576 7.02 19.66 -6.23
CA TYR A 576 6.79 20.10 -4.85
C TYR A 576 7.19 19.00 -3.87
N ILE A 577 7.62 19.42 -2.66
CA ILE A 577 7.69 18.57 -1.48
C ILE A 577 6.78 19.20 -0.43
N LEU A 578 5.72 18.45 -0.05
CA LEU A 578 4.87 18.82 1.08
C LEU A 578 5.53 18.34 2.37
N LEU A 579 5.63 19.25 3.36
CA LEU A 579 6.30 19.01 4.64
C LEU A 579 5.33 19.17 5.79
N TYR A 580 5.19 18.12 6.59
CA TYR A 580 4.38 18.12 7.79
C TYR A 580 5.13 17.52 8.98
N TRP A 581 4.96 18.15 10.13
CA TRP A 581 5.38 17.59 11.40
C TRP A 581 4.35 16.63 11.98
N LYS A 582 4.77 15.71 12.86
CA LYS A 582 3.80 15.08 13.76
C LYS A 582 3.34 16.09 14.84
N ASN A 583 4.28 16.83 15.42
CA ASN A 583 4.03 17.89 16.37
C ASN A 583 5.02 19.04 16.15
N SER A 584 4.50 20.22 15.74
CA SER A 584 5.32 21.39 15.40
C SER A 584 6.11 21.95 16.58
N GLU A 585 5.63 21.77 17.82
CA GLU A 585 6.28 22.29 19.03
C GLU A 585 7.56 21.51 19.40
N SER A 586 7.62 20.21 19.06
CA SER A 586 8.71 19.31 19.40
C SER A 586 9.78 19.17 18.30
N SER A 587 9.60 19.86 17.19
CA SER A 587 10.34 19.60 15.96
C SER A 587 11.65 20.39 15.85
N ILE A 588 12.66 19.76 15.25
CA ILE A 588 13.98 20.34 15.06
C ILE A 588 14.35 20.27 13.58
N THR A 589 14.81 21.41 13.05
CA THR A 589 15.34 21.52 11.69
C THR A 589 16.85 21.68 11.75
N TYR A 590 17.59 20.84 11.03
CA TYR A 590 19.03 20.98 10.85
C TYR A 590 19.36 21.84 9.63
N ASN A 591 20.56 22.35 9.57
CA ASN A 591 21.00 23.22 8.48
C ASN A 591 21.63 22.41 7.34
N LEU A 592 21.65 22.96 6.15
CA LEU A 592 22.37 22.41 4.99
C LEU A 592 23.83 22.92 4.97
N PRO A 593 24.76 22.13 4.41
CA PRO A 593 26.12 22.61 4.16
C PRO A 593 26.11 23.75 3.14
N LEU A 594 27.14 24.55 3.15
CA LEU A 594 27.34 25.59 2.13
C LEU A 594 27.61 24.92 0.77
N SER A 595 27.00 25.44 -0.29
CA SER A 595 27.33 25.02 -1.65
C SER A 595 28.77 25.47 -2.02
N GLU A 596 29.42 24.75 -2.94
CA GLU A 596 30.75 25.10 -3.44
C GLU A 596 30.81 26.55 -3.95
N ASP A 597 29.81 26.99 -4.71
CA ASP A 597 29.70 28.40 -5.17
C ASP A 597 29.65 29.39 -4.00
N SER A 598 29.01 29.00 -2.91
CA SER A 598 28.95 29.84 -1.68
C SER A 598 30.30 29.85 -1.00
N ILE A 599 31.02 28.74 -0.93
CA ILE A 599 32.39 28.63 -0.38
C ILE A 599 33.34 29.48 -1.25
N ASP A 600 33.25 29.35 -2.56
CA ASP A 600 34.07 30.10 -3.51
C ASP A 600 33.86 31.64 -3.42
N SER A 601 32.75 32.07 -2.86
CA SER A 601 32.49 33.48 -2.61
C SER A 601 33.41 34.10 -1.54
N PHE A 602 34.06 33.26 -0.69
CA PHE A 602 34.97 33.69 0.39
C PHE A 602 36.41 33.83 -0.16
N LYS A 603 36.62 34.85 -0.96
CA LYS A 603 37.83 35.06 -1.78
C LYS A 603 39.04 35.61 -1.02
N PHE A 604 38.89 35.98 0.25
CA PHE A 604 39.96 36.52 1.07
C PHE A 604 40.26 35.60 2.23
N SER A 605 41.51 35.65 2.73
CA SER A 605 41.94 34.86 3.89
C SER A 605 42.85 35.72 4.78
N ASP A 606 42.75 35.50 6.10
CA ASP A 606 43.66 36.00 7.12
C ASP A 606 43.94 34.90 8.18
N ASP A 607 44.64 35.27 9.25
CA ASP A 607 45.01 34.31 10.32
C ASP A 607 43.81 33.64 11.00
N LYS A 608 42.60 34.17 10.81
CA LYS A 608 41.35 33.64 11.35
C LYS A 608 40.54 32.84 10.33
N GLY A 609 41.07 32.62 9.12
CA GLY A 609 40.46 31.84 8.07
C GLY A 609 39.89 32.65 6.89
N ALA A 610 39.19 31.94 5.99
CA ALA A 610 38.62 32.54 4.80
C ALA A 610 37.44 33.48 5.11
N TYR A 611 37.32 34.57 4.36
CA TYR A 611 36.24 35.53 4.51
C TYR A 611 35.87 36.22 3.20
N ARG A 612 34.69 36.84 3.17
CA ARG A 612 34.25 37.78 2.11
C ARG A 612 33.93 39.14 2.73
N LEU A 613 33.99 40.16 1.93
CA LEU A 613 33.65 41.51 2.39
C LEU A 613 32.17 41.78 2.14
N ARG A 614 31.46 42.13 3.19
CA ARG A 614 30.05 42.53 3.16
C ARG A 614 29.93 44.00 3.56
N GLU A 615 29.09 44.77 2.85
CA GLU A 615 28.84 46.14 3.23
C GLU A 615 28.29 46.22 4.66
N PHE A 616 28.86 47.06 5.49
CA PHE A 616 28.47 47.17 6.89
C PHE A 616 27.18 47.92 7.10
N ARG A 617 26.81 48.81 6.15
CA ARG A 617 25.50 49.45 6.12
C ARG A 617 24.43 48.39 5.87
N ARG A 618 23.35 48.45 6.63
CA ARG A 618 22.21 47.54 6.47
C ARG A 618 21.39 47.96 5.24
N SER A 619 20.92 46.94 4.52
CA SER A 619 19.98 47.06 3.39
C SER A 619 18.79 46.16 3.63
N GLY A 620 17.63 46.44 3.02
CA GLY A 620 16.39 45.68 3.15
C GLY A 620 15.44 46.22 4.23
N SER A 621 14.51 45.38 4.71
CA SER A 621 13.53 45.79 5.72
C SER A 621 14.18 46.23 7.03
N HIS A 622 13.62 47.26 7.67
CA HIS A 622 14.14 47.86 8.91
C HIS A 622 15.60 48.35 8.81
N SER A 623 15.98 48.88 7.65
CA SER A 623 17.31 49.44 7.42
C SER A 623 17.40 50.94 7.67
N ASP A 624 16.27 51.62 7.85
CA ASP A 624 16.19 53.03 8.00
C ASP A 624 16.41 53.47 9.45
N ARG A 625 16.97 54.70 9.64
CA ARG A 625 17.26 55.26 10.97
C ARG A 625 16.01 55.29 11.85
N VAL A 626 14.84 55.55 11.26
CA VAL A 626 13.55 55.62 11.98
C VAL A 626 13.22 54.28 12.65
N ASP A 627 13.56 53.17 12.01
CA ASP A 627 13.27 51.82 12.52
C ASP A 627 14.20 51.42 13.68
N ARG A 628 15.47 51.91 13.65
CA ARG A 628 16.52 51.53 14.58
C ARG A 628 17.46 52.70 14.94
N PRO A 629 16.98 53.73 15.60
CA PRO A 629 17.72 54.99 15.79
C PRO A 629 19.07 54.78 16.54
N ASN A 630 19.14 53.82 17.44
CA ASN A 630 20.37 53.54 18.22
C ASN A 630 21.46 52.84 17.41
N MET A 631 21.16 52.36 16.19
CA MET A 631 22.13 51.79 15.27
C MET A 631 22.60 52.81 14.19
N TYR A 632 22.18 54.03 14.30
CA TYR A 632 22.68 55.16 13.54
C TYR A 632 23.67 55.94 14.37
N TYR A 633 24.96 55.68 14.18
CA TYR A 633 26.04 56.35 14.88
C TYR A 633 27.22 56.62 13.94
N PRO A 634 28.06 57.66 14.18
CA PRO A 634 29.23 57.92 13.39
C PRO A 634 30.35 56.94 13.66
N ILE A 635 31.06 56.54 12.61
CA ILE A 635 32.34 55.81 12.68
C ILE A 635 33.42 56.81 12.27
N TYR A 636 34.38 57.02 13.14
CA TYR A 636 35.53 57.90 12.87
C TYR A 636 36.71 57.10 12.41
N TYR A 637 37.14 57.27 11.17
CA TYR A 637 38.28 56.55 10.58
C TYR A 637 39.52 57.43 10.57
N ASN A 638 40.56 57.06 11.29
CA ASN A 638 41.86 57.71 11.26
C ASN A 638 42.63 57.28 10.00
N ILE A 639 42.87 58.22 9.07
CA ILE A 639 43.46 57.93 7.76
C ILE A 639 44.92 57.51 7.89
N PHE A 640 45.64 58.05 8.89
CA PHE A 640 47.07 57.79 9.07
C PHE A 640 47.32 56.47 9.80
N GLU A 641 46.57 56.19 10.87
CA GLU A 641 46.71 54.97 11.69
C GLU A 641 45.91 53.81 11.12
N LYS A 642 45.02 54.07 10.19
CA LYS A 642 44.06 53.08 9.61
C LYS A 642 43.21 52.42 10.67
N THR A 643 42.86 53.13 11.73
CA THR A 643 42.06 52.63 12.86
C THR A 643 40.67 53.29 12.85
N ILE A 644 39.68 52.62 13.45
CA ILE A 644 38.32 53.11 13.62
C ILE A 644 38.03 53.41 15.10
N SER A 645 37.23 54.43 15.36
CA SER A 645 36.81 54.79 16.72
C SER A 645 35.39 55.35 16.72
N LEU A 646 34.77 55.46 17.90
CA LEU A 646 33.48 56.14 18.10
C LEU A 646 33.66 57.61 18.55
N SER A 647 34.91 58.02 18.76
CA SER A 647 35.23 59.37 19.20
C SER A 647 35.97 60.12 18.08
N ASN A 648 35.58 61.36 17.84
CA ASN A 648 36.26 62.25 16.86
C ASN A 648 37.69 62.58 17.28
N SER A 649 38.62 62.52 16.32
CA SER A 649 40.01 63.01 16.50
C SER A 649 40.41 63.90 15.34
N PRO A 650 41.43 64.77 15.53
CA PRO A 650 41.81 65.78 14.52
C PRO A 650 42.22 65.21 13.17
N SER A 651 42.54 63.88 13.10
CA SER A 651 42.99 63.22 11.88
C SER A 651 41.97 62.17 11.39
N SER A 652 40.75 62.25 11.87
CA SER A 652 39.71 61.26 11.47
C SER A 652 38.67 61.83 10.56
N VAL A 653 38.14 60.90 9.68
CA VAL A 653 37.01 61.23 8.80
C VAL A 653 35.78 60.55 9.39
N GLU A 654 34.68 61.32 9.46
CA GLU A 654 33.37 60.78 9.90
C GLU A 654 32.69 60.02 8.77
N ILE A 655 32.23 58.79 9.06
CA ILE A 655 31.47 57.93 8.14
C ILE A 655 30.13 57.64 8.78
N LEU A 656 29.06 57.98 8.11
CA LEU A 656 27.69 57.75 8.51
C LEU A 656 27.06 56.68 7.57
N PRO A 657 26.07 55.92 8.04
CA PRO A 657 25.36 54.89 7.23
C PRO A 657 24.34 55.55 6.29
N ILE A 658 24.83 56.34 5.33
CA ILE A 658 24.00 57.01 4.34
C ILE A 658 24.07 56.24 3.02
N ASP A 659 22.94 56.05 2.34
CA ASP A 659 22.90 55.37 1.05
C ASP A 659 23.24 56.33 -0.12
N PRO A 660 23.46 55.85 -1.35
CA PRO A 660 23.78 56.72 -2.49
C PRO A 660 22.69 57.74 -2.84
N ASN A 661 21.47 57.57 -2.33
CA ASN A 661 20.33 58.46 -2.51
C ASN A 661 20.16 59.44 -1.31
N TRP A 662 21.19 59.55 -0.46
CA TRP A 662 21.20 60.36 0.75
C TRP A 662 20.19 59.98 1.83
N ASN A 663 19.64 58.75 1.82
CA ASN A 663 18.80 58.28 2.91
C ASN A 663 19.62 57.80 4.10
N GLU A 664 19.19 58.16 5.29
CA GLU A 664 19.80 57.71 6.55
C GLU A 664 19.44 56.26 6.84
N LYS A 665 20.42 55.38 6.74
CA LYS A 665 20.32 53.95 7.04
C LYS A 665 20.93 53.65 8.42
N VAL A 666 21.10 52.37 8.78
CA VAL A 666 21.71 51.95 10.04
C VAL A 666 22.86 50.98 9.78
N TRP A 667 23.77 50.87 10.77
CA TRP A 667 24.81 49.88 10.74
C TRP A 667 24.25 48.47 11.05
N ARG A 668 25.06 47.44 10.79
CA ARG A 668 24.70 46.06 11.08
C ARG A 668 24.89 45.68 12.53
N TRP A 669 25.86 46.25 13.22
CA TRP A 669 26.20 46.01 14.60
C TRP A 669 25.92 47.22 15.49
N TRP A 670 25.74 46.96 16.78
CA TRP A 670 25.72 47.95 17.81
C TRP A 670 27.12 48.56 17.97
N SER A 671 27.22 49.76 18.51
CA SER A 671 28.46 50.47 18.71
C SER A 671 29.46 49.72 19.57
N GLU A 672 29.01 49.04 20.63
CA GLU A 672 29.85 48.19 21.47
C GLU A 672 30.44 47.01 20.71
N THR A 673 29.60 46.36 19.88
CA THR A 673 30.04 45.20 19.05
C THR A 673 31.06 45.65 17.99
N LEU A 674 30.89 46.82 17.43
CA LEU A 674 31.85 47.40 16.48
C LEU A 674 33.24 47.52 17.09
N ILE A 675 33.34 48.03 18.31
CA ILE A 675 34.64 48.19 19.00
C ILE A 675 35.25 46.83 19.37
N GLN A 676 34.43 45.91 19.88
CA GLN A 676 34.88 44.56 20.23
C GLN A 676 35.44 43.79 19.03
N ARG A 677 34.85 43.97 17.86
CA ARG A 677 35.21 43.27 16.62
C ARG A 677 35.79 44.24 15.56
N SER A 678 36.50 45.29 15.98
CA SER A 678 37.07 46.29 15.08
C SER A 678 38.05 45.71 14.05
N GLU A 679 38.72 44.62 14.36
CA GLU A 679 39.61 43.86 13.44
C GLU A 679 38.89 43.21 12.26
N ASP A 680 37.58 42.97 12.37
CA ASP A 680 36.76 42.43 11.32
C ASP A 680 36.19 43.55 10.42
N VAL A 681 36.43 44.79 10.72
CA VAL A 681 35.98 45.94 9.95
C VAL A 681 37.04 46.40 8.95
N VAL A 682 36.63 46.58 7.69
CA VAL A 682 37.50 46.99 6.60
C VAL A 682 36.94 48.28 5.98
N ILE A 683 37.74 49.30 5.98
CA ILE A 683 37.41 50.56 5.30
C ILE A 683 37.94 50.51 3.86
N LYS A 684 37.08 50.76 2.89
CA LYS A 684 37.46 50.93 1.49
C LYS A 684 37.32 52.36 1.06
N GLU A 685 38.36 52.86 0.41
CA GLU A 685 38.38 54.17 -0.18
C GLU A 685 37.81 54.14 -1.60
N TRP A 686 36.99 55.14 -1.91
CA TRP A 686 36.39 55.36 -3.22
C TRP A 686 36.67 56.80 -3.66
N LYS A 687 36.41 57.08 -4.96
CA LYS A 687 36.63 58.42 -5.54
C LYS A 687 35.98 59.58 -4.74
N ASN A 688 34.91 59.29 -4.00
CA ASN A 688 34.09 60.31 -3.29
C ASN A 688 33.93 60.02 -1.79
N GLY A 689 34.78 59.21 -1.16
CA GLY A 689 34.72 58.99 0.27
C GLY A 689 35.08 57.52 0.69
N TYR A 690 34.65 57.15 1.89
CA TYR A 690 34.96 55.87 2.48
C TYR A 690 33.70 55.02 2.68
N THR A 691 33.82 53.71 2.44
CA THR A 691 32.75 52.75 2.73
C THR A 691 33.22 51.74 3.74
N VAL A 692 32.33 51.41 4.67
CA VAL A 692 32.62 50.43 5.74
C VAL A 692 32.13 49.05 5.30
N HIS A 693 32.99 48.05 5.42
CA HIS A 693 32.72 46.65 5.15
C HIS A 693 33.07 45.84 6.40
N VAL A 694 32.48 44.67 6.51
CA VAL A 694 32.77 43.70 7.55
C VAL A 694 33.24 42.40 6.92
N LYS A 695 34.22 41.77 7.55
CA LYS A 695 34.65 40.42 7.19
C LYS A 695 33.57 39.43 7.61
N ASP A 696 32.89 38.86 6.62
CA ASP A 696 31.90 37.79 6.78
C ASP A 696 32.70 36.50 6.65
N ARG A 697 32.99 35.80 7.78
CA ARG A 697 33.92 34.67 7.84
C ARG A 697 33.24 33.38 7.53
N LEU A 698 33.96 32.49 6.84
CA LEU A 698 33.48 31.13 6.51
C LEU A 698 33.21 30.34 7.77
N ASN A 699 34.14 30.33 8.73
CA ASN A 699 34.06 29.57 9.99
C ASN A 699 32.86 29.97 10.87
N ASP A 700 32.30 31.17 10.69
CA ASP A 700 31.07 31.59 11.37
C ASP A 700 29.79 31.05 10.67
N LYS A 701 29.93 30.33 9.55
CA LYS A 701 28.80 29.95 8.64
C LYS A 701 28.96 28.62 7.94
N ASP A 702 29.36 27.62 8.68
CA ASP A 702 29.52 26.27 8.10
C ASP A 702 28.22 25.72 7.53
N TRP A 703 27.06 26.32 7.85
CA TRP A 703 25.74 25.83 7.55
C TRP A 703 24.74 26.93 7.18
N ILE A 704 23.79 26.60 6.29
CA ILE A 704 22.70 27.51 5.91
C ILE A 704 21.34 26.89 6.23
N LYS A 705 20.37 27.74 6.63
CA LYS A 705 18.99 27.28 6.77
C LYS A 705 18.43 26.84 5.42
N PRO A 706 17.72 25.72 5.34
CA PRO A 706 17.02 25.32 4.13
C PRO A 706 16.04 26.41 3.70
N LYS A 707 15.94 26.62 2.41
CA LYS A 707 15.01 27.58 1.80
C LYS A 707 13.75 26.86 1.35
N SER A 708 12.68 27.59 1.06
CA SER A 708 11.47 27.05 0.45
C SER A 708 11.57 26.84 -1.08
N PHE A 709 12.67 27.24 -1.70
CA PHE A 709 12.98 27.04 -3.11
C PHE A 709 14.36 26.41 -3.26
N TRP A 710 14.39 25.19 -3.79
CA TRP A 710 15.59 24.38 -3.97
C TRP A 710 15.96 24.33 -5.45
N SER A 711 17.11 24.87 -5.80
CA SER A 711 17.55 25.07 -7.19
C SER A 711 18.99 24.61 -7.44
N ASN A 712 19.52 23.67 -6.65
CA ASN A 712 20.83 23.10 -6.91
C ASN A 712 20.82 22.37 -8.25
N GLY A 713 21.89 22.53 -9.07
CA GLY A 713 22.04 21.88 -10.36
C GLY A 713 22.01 20.35 -10.28
N GLU A 714 22.41 19.78 -9.15
CA GLU A 714 22.41 18.34 -8.90
C GLU A 714 21.01 17.73 -8.74
N TYR A 715 19.97 18.55 -8.53
CA TYR A 715 18.59 18.08 -8.44
C TYR A 715 17.95 17.80 -9.80
N THR A 716 18.71 17.98 -10.90
CA THR A 716 18.15 17.88 -12.24
C THR A 716 17.92 16.43 -12.71
N ALA A 717 16.84 16.23 -13.46
CA ALA A 717 16.41 14.92 -13.97
C ALA A 717 17.49 14.20 -14.81
N ALA A 718 18.36 14.94 -15.52
CA ALA A 718 19.44 14.36 -16.33
C ALA A 718 20.48 13.63 -15.47
N ILE A 719 20.85 14.19 -14.31
CA ILE A 719 21.80 13.58 -13.37
C ILE A 719 21.19 12.34 -12.75
N TRP A 720 19.90 12.35 -12.44
CA TRP A 720 19.20 11.20 -11.81
C TRP A 720 19.27 9.95 -12.68
N THR A 721 18.87 10.09 -13.95
CA THR A 721 18.89 8.97 -14.90
C THR A 721 20.30 8.45 -15.12
N MET A 722 21.28 9.36 -15.20
CA MET A 722 22.68 8.98 -15.39
C MET A 722 23.24 8.17 -14.22
N THR A 723 22.93 8.56 -12.98
CA THR A 723 23.37 7.84 -11.78
C THR A 723 22.86 6.39 -11.78
N VAL A 724 21.57 6.17 -11.99
CA VAL A 724 21.01 4.82 -12.03
C VAL A 724 21.54 4.02 -13.22
N THR A 725 21.69 4.66 -14.38
CA THR A 725 22.28 4.01 -15.56
C THR A 725 23.71 3.57 -15.31
N ASN A 726 24.54 4.39 -14.67
CA ASN A 726 25.92 4.04 -14.34
C ASN A 726 26.00 2.85 -13.37
N ILE A 727 25.10 2.75 -12.43
CA ILE A 727 25.05 1.66 -11.44
C ILE A 727 24.54 0.36 -12.08
N LEU A 728 23.44 0.40 -12.86
CA LEU A 728 22.74 -0.78 -13.35
C LEU A 728 23.02 -1.16 -14.80
N TRP A 729 23.73 -0.31 -15.56
CA TRP A 729 24.10 -0.49 -16.99
C TRP A 729 22.94 -0.49 -17.99
N GLN A 730 21.68 -0.46 -17.54
CA GLN A 730 20.50 -0.55 -18.41
C GLN A 730 19.66 0.72 -18.30
N ARG A 731 19.67 1.56 -19.33
CA ARG A 731 19.01 2.87 -19.36
C ARG A 731 17.49 2.81 -19.28
N TRP A 732 16.88 1.69 -19.65
CA TRP A 732 15.42 1.51 -19.69
C TRP A 732 14.81 0.78 -18.49
N LEU A 733 15.62 0.27 -17.57
CA LEU A 733 15.11 -0.44 -16.39
C LEU A 733 14.31 0.46 -15.45
N PHE A 734 14.64 1.74 -15.40
CA PHE A 734 13.91 2.70 -14.57
C PHE A 734 13.92 4.10 -15.20
N SER A 735 12.73 4.65 -15.52
CA SER A 735 12.62 5.84 -16.38
C SER A 735 12.83 7.17 -15.68
N TYR A 736 12.51 7.30 -14.40
CA TYR A 736 12.57 8.57 -13.66
C TYR A 736 12.93 8.38 -12.17
N PRO A 737 14.15 7.98 -11.83
CA PRO A 737 14.56 7.92 -10.43
C PRO A 737 14.65 9.34 -9.88
N LYS A 738 14.41 9.53 -8.57
CA LYS A 738 14.66 10.81 -7.91
C LYS A 738 16.15 11.11 -7.79
N SER A 739 16.51 12.40 -7.68
CA SER A 739 17.88 12.80 -7.42
C SER A 739 18.35 12.31 -6.06
N VAL A 740 19.48 11.63 -6.02
CA VAL A 740 20.12 11.21 -4.77
C VAL A 740 20.47 12.44 -3.93
N SER A 741 21.06 13.48 -4.53
CA SER A 741 21.44 14.72 -3.83
C SER A 741 20.23 15.45 -3.23
N LEU A 742 19.08 15.46 -3.93
CA LEU A 742 17.83 16.00 -3.39
C LEU A 742 17.39 15.25 -2.12
N VAL A 743 17.38 13.91 -2.18
CA VAL A 743 16.94 13.09 -1.06
C VAL A 743 17.97 13.11 0.08
N VAL A 744 19.28 13.20 -0.22
CA VAL A 744 20.33 13.42 0.78
C VAL A 744 20.05 14.70 1.58
N ASP A 745 19.80 15.81 0.88
CA ASP A 745 19.54 17.10 1.53
C ASP A 745 18.21 17.10 2.29
N SER A 746 17.16 16.45 1.75
CA SER A 746 15.90 16.21 2.46
C SER A 746 16.14 15.49 3.79
N ILE A 747 16.75 14.31 3.76
CA ILE A 747 16.98 13.51 4.98
C ILE A 747 17.92 14.23 5.96
N ARG A 748 18.96 14.91 5.47
CA ARG A 748 19.93 15.67 6.29
C ARG A 748 19.27 16.75 7.15
N VAL A 749 18.30 17.44 6.60
CA VAL A 749 17.60 18.54 7.30
C VAL A 749 16.78 18.04 8.49
N TRP A 750 16.39 16.77 8.51
CA TRP A 750 15.45 16.24 9.50
C TRP A 750 16.00 15.11 10.37
N SER A 751 17.13 14.48 9.99
CA SER A 751 17.65 13.32 10.68
C SER A 751 19.11 13.44 11.08
N VAL A 752 19.47 12.76 12.16
CA VAL A 752 20.82 12.59 12.68
C VAL A 752 21.16 11.12 12.89
N ASN A 753 22.34 10.82 13.40
CA ASN A 753 22.75 9.46 13.73
C ASN A 753 21.71 8.73 14.59
N TRP A 754 21.49 7.45 14.33
CA TRP A 754 20.56 6.54 14.98
C TRP A 754 19.08 6.75 14.60
N ASP A 755 18.75 7.78 13.83
CA ASP A 755 17.39 7.98 13.35
C ASP A 755 17.01 6.95 12.30
N ILE A 756 15.72 6.57 12.28
CA ILE A 756 15.13 5.70 11.28
C ILE A 756 14.47 6.54 10.21
N VAL A 757 14.81 6.25 8.96
CA VAL A 757 14.19 6.83 7.75
C VAL A 757 13.28 5.78 7.11
N LEU A 758 12.02 6.12 6.89
CA LEU A 758 11.01 5.25 6.27
C LEU A 758 10.63 5.77 4.88
N ASP A 759 10.65 4.86 3.89
CA ASP A 759 10.11 5.11 2.56
C ASP A 759 9.24 3.93 2.12
N PHE A 760 7.94 4.15 2.01
CA PHE A 760 6.98 3.12 1.60
C PHE A 760 6.49 3.28 0.15
N PHE A 761 7.22 4.06 -0.65
CA PHE A 761 7.19 4.13 -2.11
C PHE A 761 8.61 4.13 -2.64
N ALA A 762 9.37 3.07 -2.30
CA ALA A 762 10.82 3.06 -2.44
C ALA A 762 11.33 3.04 -3.89
N TRP A 763 10.51 2.58 -4.84
CA TRP A 763 10.85 2.50 -6.27
C TRP A 763 12.23 1.88 -6.52
N SER A 764 13.14 2.64 -7.10
CA SER A 764 14.51 2.19 -7.37
C SER A 764 15.45 2.25 -6.15
N GLY A 765 14.97 2.67 -4.96
CA GLY A 765 15.75 2.75 -3.73
C GLY A 765 16.63 4.01 -3.61
N THR A 766 16.14 5.18 -4.00
CA THR A 766 16.91 6.44 -3.92
C THR A 766 17.09 6.91 -2.48
N THR A 767 16.06 6.80 -1.64
CA THR A 767 16.08 7.18 -0.22
C THR A 767 17.18 6.46 0.53
N TRP A 768 17.35 5.20 0.27
CA TRP A 768 18.34 4.38 0.90
C TRP A 768 19.77 4.67 0.41
N HIS A 769 19.94 4.89 -0.89
CA HIS A 769 21.22 5.37 -1.43
C HIS A 769 21.64 6.66 -0.73
N ALA A 770 20.69 7.55 -0.48
CA ALA A 770 20.91 8.78 0.26
C ALA A 770 21.33 8.53 1.72
N VAL A 771 20.70 7.58 2.42
CA VAL A 771 21.07 7.22 3.80
C VAL A 771 22.50 6.67 3.87
N ILE A 772 22.90 5.79 2.93
CA ILE A 772 24.28 5.29 2.91
C ILE A 772 25.29 6.42 2.65
N ASN A 773 24.98 7.33 1.73
CA ASN A 773 25.87 8.46 1.46
C ASN A 773 26.02 9.35 2.71
N LEU A 774 24.93 9.66 3.40
CA LEU A 774 24.98 10.41 4.66
C LEU A 774 25.81 9.69 5.74
N ASN A 775 25.66 8.37 5.87
CA ASN A 775 26.45 7.60 6.82
C ASN A 775 27.95 7.55 6.46
N ARG A 776 28.30 7.60 5.15
CA ARG A 776 29.69 7.75 4.68
C ARG A 776 30.24 9.15 4.94
N GLU A 777 29.45 10.19 4.70
CA GLU A 777 29.83 11.57 5.00
C GLU A 777 30.10 11.76 6.49
N ASP A 778 29.26 11.21 7.36
CA ASP A 778 29.48 11.23 8.82
C ASP A 778 30.85 10.62 9.21
N LEU A 779 31.29 9.57 8.49
CA LEU A 779 32.61 8.98 8.70
C LEU A 779 33.74 9.97 8.39
N ILE A 780 33.61 10.73 7.32
CA ILE A 780 34.61 11.75 6.91
C ILE A 780 34.63 12.89 7.94
N ASP A 781 33.46 13.35 8.38
CA ASP A 781 33.33 14.52 9.26
C ASP A 781 33.67 14.21 10.72
N THR A 782 33.31 13.02 11.21
CA THR A 782 33.43 12.66 12.65
C THR A 782 34.45 11.57 12.95
N GLY A 783 34.97 10.89 11.93
CA GLY A 783 35.83 9.72 12.05
C GLY A 783 35.09 8.41 12.45
N ALA A 784 33.74 8.44 12.52
CA ALA A 784 32.91 7.28 12.79
C ALA A 784 31.81 7.16 11.73
N ILE A 785 31.55 5.93 11.26
CA ILE A 785 30.47 5.66 10.31
C ILE A 785 29.14 6.11 10.93
N GLY A 786 28.35 6.86 10.17
CA GLY A 786 26.98 7.21 10.54
C GLY A 786 26.11 5.97 10.73
N LYS A 787 25.14 6.07 11.61
CA LYS A 787 24.27 4.95 12.00
C LYS A 787 22.77 5.24 11.79
N ARG A 788 22.44 6.06 10.77
CA ARG A 788 21.05 6.17 10.33
C ARG A 788 20.60 4.84 9.77
N LYS A 789 19.38 4.43 10.14
CA LYS A 789 18.75 3.21 9.65
C LYS A 789 17.65 3.54 8.64
N TYR A 790 17.29 2.57 7.82
CA TYR A 790 16.23 2.73 6.83
C TYR A 790 15.25 1.57 6.85
N ILE A 791 14.00 1.87 6.49
CA ILE A 791 12.95 0.90 6.21
C ILE A 791 12.38 1.23 4.83
N LEU A 792 12.46 0.28 3.90
CA LEU A 792 11.98 0.45 2.53
C LEU A 792 10.89 -0.55 2.22
N VAL A 793 9.81 -0.07 1.60
CA VAL A 793 8.74 -0.93 1.10
C VAL A 793 8.57 -0.72 -0.39
N GLU A 794 8.59 -1.82 -1.15
CA GLU A 794 8.41 -1.83 -2.59
C GLU A 794 7.66 -3.09 -3.03
N MET A 795 6.60 -2.90 -3.83
CA MET A 795 5.78 -4.00 -4.32
C MET A 795 6.16 -4.46 -5.74
N GLY A 796 6.88 -3.63 -6.48
CA GLY A 796 7.18 -3.85 -7.91
C GLY A 796 8.02 -5.09 -8.16
N GLU A 797 7.83 -5.72 -9.32
CA GLU A 797 8.62 -6.88 -9.76
C GLU A 797 10.11 -6.57 -9.83
N TYR A 798 10.45 -5.30 -10.06
CA TYR A 798 11.82 -4.83 -10.10
C TYR A 798 12.51 -4.78 -8.72
N PHE A 799 11.84 -5.17 -7.63
CA PHE A 799 12.46 -5.29 -6.31
C PHE A 799 13.75 -6.12 -6.34
N ASN A 800 13.70 -7.29 -7.00
CA ASN A 800 14.83 -8.20 -7.10
C ASN A 800 15.79 -7.89 -8.25
N THR A 801 15.37 -7.13 -9.27
CA THR A 801 16.16 -6.83 -10.46
C THR A 801 16.75 -5.41 -10.49
N VAL A 802 16.16 -4.49 -9.74
CA VAL A 802 16.58 -3.09 -9.66
C VAL A 802 16.89 -2.67 -8.24
N THR A 803 15.89 -2.71 -7.35
CA THR A 803 15.98 -2.09 -6.02
C THR A 803 17.06 -2.77 -5.16
N LYS A 804 16.98 -4.08 -4.92
CA LYS A 804 17.97 -4.82 -4.13
C LYS A 804 19.37 -4.82 -4.78
N PRO A 805 19.53 -5.11 -6.08
CA PRO A 805 20.83 -5.03 -6.75
C PRO A 805 21.49 -3.65 -6.69
N ARG A 806 20.73 -2.57 -6.85
CA ARG A 806 21.26 -1.21 -6.70
C ARG A 806 21.86 -1.02 -5.31
N ILE A 807 21.16 -1.52 -4.31
CA ILE A 807 21.59 -1.49 -2.91
C ILE A 807 22.93 -2.21 -2.72
N GLN A 808 23.01 -3.46 -3.09
CA GLN A 808 24.23 -4.26 -2.99
C GLN A 808 25.40 -3.57 -3.70
N LYS A 809 25.16 -2.98 -4.88
CA LYS A 809 26.17 -2.25 -5.66
C LYS A 809 26.66 -0.99 -4.92
N VAL A 810 25.78 -0.18 -4.38
CA VAL A 810 26.17 1.05 -3.64
C VAL A 810 26.93 0.71 -2.37
N ILE A 811 26.58 -0.37 -1.65
CA ILE A 811 27.35 -0.87 -0.51
C ILE A 811 28.78 -1.23 -0.94
N TYR A 812 28.91 -1.95 -2.06
CA TYR A 812 30.20 -2.46 -2.54
C TYR A 812 31.14 -1.37 -3.07
N SER A 813 30.61 -0.36 -3.77
CA SER A 813 31.42 0.72 -4.33
C SER A 813 30.69 2.05 -4.33
N GLU A 814 31.40 3.12 -4.01
CA GLU A 814 30.89 4.50 -4.07
C GLU A 814 30.63 4.93 -5.52
N ASP A 815 31.55 4.61 -6.42
CA ASP A 815 31.53 5.07 -7.80
C ASP A 815 31.28 3.93 -8.79
N TRP A 816 30.37 4.19 -9.74
CA TRP A 816 29.97 3.26 -10.78
C TRP A 816 30.02 3.90 -12.16
N LYS A 817 30.42 3.15 -13.14
CA LYS A 817 30.38 3.54 -14.56
C LYS A 817 30.00 2.33 -15.40
N ASP A 818 28.97 2.47 -16.23
CA ASP A 818 28.54 1.44 -17.16
C ASP A 818 28.32 0.06 -16.47
N GLY A 819 27.70 0.07 -15.27
CA GLY A 819 27.42 -1.11 -14.47
C GLY A 819 28.60 -1.73 -13.71
N LYS A 820 29.82 -1.21 -13.89
CA LYS A 820 31.05 -1.70 -13.24
C LYS A 820 31.52 -0.75 -12.13
N PRO A 821 32.08 -1.29 -11.04
CA PRO A 821 32.62 -0.47 -9.97
C PRO A 821 33.90 0.23 -10.41
N VAL A 822 34.05 1.51 -10.07
CA VAL A 822 35.23 2.31 -10.37
C VAL A 822 36.21 2.30 -9.21
N SER A 823 35.74 2.65 -8.01
CA SER A 823 36.60 2.80 -6.82
C SER A 823 36.73 1.55 -5.96
N ARG A 824 35.72 0.66 -5.97
CA ARG A 824 35.54 -0.47 -5.04
C ARG A 824 35.70 -0.05 -3.55
N LYS A 825 35.46 1.22 -3.25
CA LYS A 825 35.40 1.74 -1.89
C LYS A 825 34.01 1.49 -1.33
N GLY A 826 33.86 0.38 -0.64
CA GLY A 826 32.63 -0.02 -0.02
C GLY A 826 32.43 0.53 1.40
N SER A 827 31.32 0.15 2.00
CA SER A 827 31.02 0.41 3.41
C SER A 827 30.54 -0.86 4.08
N SER A 828 30.98 -1.07 5.32
CA SER A 828 30.48 -2.14 6.18
C SER A 828 28.98 -2.01 6.36
N HIS A 829 28.22 -3.06 6.01
CA HIS A 829 26.75 -2.96 5.97
C HIS A 829 26.06 -4.31 6.10
N ALA A 830 24.92 -4.33 6.76
CA ALA A 830 24.04 -5.50 6.81
C ALA A 830 22.58 -5.06 6.78
N PHE A 831 21.76 -5.72 5.97
CA PHE A 831 20.33 -5.47 5.93
C PHE A 831 19.52 -6.77 5.81
N LYS A 832 18.34 -6.74 6.41
CA LYS A 832 17.32 -7.78 6.29
C LYS A 832 16.38 -7.44 5.14
N TYR A 833 15.96 -8.46 4.41
CA TYR A 833 14.85 -8.30 3.47
C TYR A 833 13.77 -9.35 3.70
N LEU A 834 12.52 -8.90 3.55
CA LEU A 834 11.32 -9.72 3.74
C LEU A 834 10.47 -9.70 2.49
N ARG A 835 9.71 -10.78 2.30
CA ARG A 835 8.59 -10.82 1.38
C ARG A 835 7.33 -11.23 2.14
N LEU A 836 6.22 -10.53 1.89
CA LEU A 836 4.93 -10.84 2.50
C LEU A 836 4.00 -11.55 1.51
N GLU A 837 3.05 -12.34 2.05
CA GLU A 837 1.92 -12.82 1.26
C GLU A 837 1.12 -11.64 0.67
N SER A 838 0.59 -11.79 -0.54
CA SER A 838 -0.32 -10.80 -1.13
C SER A 838 -1.76 -11.02 -0.65
N TYR A 839 -2.65 -10.05 -0.92
CA TYR A 839 -4.08 -10.21 -0.67
C TYR A 839 -4.67 -11.36 -1.51
N GLU A 840 -4.22 -11.49 -2.75
CA GLU A 840 -4.60 -12.56 -3.67
C GLU A 840 -4.11 -13.94 -3.18
N ASP A 841 -2.89 -14.03 -2.65
CA ASP A 841 -2.39 -15.25 -2.03
C ASP A 841 -3.27 -15.66 -0.84
N ALA A 842 -3.68 -14.69 -0.01
CA ALA A 842 -4.60 -14.97 1.09
C ALA A 842 -5.94 -15.54 0.56
N LEU A 843 -6.51 -14.94 -0.49
CA LEU A 843 -7.73 -15.44 -1.13
C LEU A 843 -7.51 -16.84 -1.75
N ASN A 844 -6.39 -17.09 -2.42
CA ASN A 844 -6.09 -18.35 -3.10
C ASN A 844 -5.86 -19.54 -2.15
N ASN A 845 -5.49 -19.28 -0.91
CA ASN A 845 -5.31 -20.30 0.12
C ASN A 845 -6.59 -20.59 0.93
N LEU A 846 -7.65 -19.78 0.79
CA LEU A 846 -8.91 -20.01 1.49
C LEU A 846 -9.65 -21.25 0.98
N LYS A 847 -10.22 -22.00 1.92
CA LYS A 847 -11.14 -23.11 1.66
C LYS A 847 -12.32 -23.02 2.62
N LEU A 848 -13.53 -23.10 2.10
CA LEU A 848 -14.73 -23.20 2.93
C LEU A 848 -14.92 -24.66 3.33
N GLN A 849 -14.82 -24.93 4.61
CA GLN A 849 -14.99 -26.29 5.18
C GLN A 849 -16.08 -26.26 6.23
N ARG A 850 -16.90 -27.32 6.25
CA ARG A 850 -17.98 -27.53 7.20
C ARG A 850 -17.85 -28.92 7.81
N SER A 851 -17.99 -29.03 9.13
CA SER A 851 -18.03 -30.34 9.78
C SER A 851 -19.33 -31.06 9.49
N GLU A 852 -19.33 -32.40 9.56
CA GLU A 852 -20.55 -33.18 9.40
C GLU A 852 -21.66 -32.80 10.41
N THR A 853 -21.30 -32.46 11.62
CA THR A 853 -22.21 -32.00 12.66
C THR A 853 -22.85 -30.67 12.29
N GLN A 854 -22.05 -29.68 11.78
CA GLN A 854 -22.59 -28.41 11.30
C GLN A 854 -23.54 -28.60 10.14
N GLN A 855 -23.21 -29.51 9.20
CA GLN A 855 -24.07 -29.82 8.06
C GLN A 855 -25.39 -30.41 8.50
N TRP A 856 -25.37 -31.37 9.43
CA TRP A 856 -26.57 -31.97 9.97
C TRP A 856 -27.49 -30.97 10.68
N VAL A 857 -26.94 -30.10 11.52
CA VAL A 857 -27.71 -29.08 12.25
C VAL A 857 -28.34 -28.04 11.29
N LEU A 858 -27.60 -27.58 10.29
CA LEU A 858 -28.07 -26.57 9.34
C LEU A 858 -29.23 -27.04 8.47
N PHE A 859 -29.22 -28.32 8.03
CA PHE A 859 -30.23 -28.84 7.12
C PHE A 859 -31.36 -29.62 7.82
N ALA A 860 -31.43 -29.61 9.15
CA ALA A 860 -32.56 -30.14 9.88
C ALA A 860 -33.85 -29.31 9.61
N PRO A 861 -34.99 -29.93 9.32
CA PRO A 861 -36.20 -29.20 8.91
C PRO A 861 -36.71 -28.14 9.92
N GLU A 862 -36.45 -28.37 11.21
CA GLU A 862 -36.82 -27.46 12.30
C GLU A 862 -35.94 -26.21 12.40
N ASN A 863 -34.81 -26.19 11.77
CA ASN A 863 -33.78 -25.12 11.92
C ASN A 863 -33.81 -24.08 10.79
N THR A 864 -34.96 -23.86 10.14
CA THR A 864 -35.06 -22.93 8.99
C THR A 864 -34.58 -21.51 9.29
N LYS A 865 -34.96 -20.96 10.45
CA LYS A 865 -34.54 -19.61 10.88
C LYS A 865 -33.04 -19.56 11.18
N PHE A 866 -32.51 -20.58 11.85
CA PHE A 866 -31.08 -20.70 12.14
C PHE A 866 -30.27 -20.81 10.85
N ARG A 867 -30.75 -21.56 9.86
CA ARG A 867 -30.13 -21.66 8.55
C ARG A 867 -30.12 -20.31 7.82
N GLU A 868 -31.23 -19.56 7.90
CA GLU A 868 -31.30 -18.22 7.32
C GLU A 868 -30.26 -17.27 7.95
N ASP A 869 -30.21 -17.19 9.28
CA ASP A 869 -29.25 -16.35 9.98
C ASP A 869 -27.81 -16.78 9.69
N TYR A 870 -27.54 -18.09 9.63
CA TYR A 870 -26.24 -18.63 9.29
C TYR A 870 -25.80 -18.24 7.87
N MET A 871 -26.66 -18.43 6.87
CA MET A 871 -26.36 -18.07 5.48
C MET A 871 -26.16 -16.57 5.31
N LEU A 872 -26.92 -15.75 5.99
CA LEU A 872 -26.85 -14.28 5.85
C LEU A 872 -25.64 -13.67 6.55
N GLN A 873 -25.14 -14.24 7.65
CA GLN A 873 -24.17 -13.56 8.51
C GLN A 873 -22.89 -14.36 8.84
N TYR A 874 -22.99 -15.69 8.96
CA TYR A 874 -21.92 -16.47 9.59
C TYR A 874 -21.19 -17.45 8.67
N MET A 875 -21.75 -17.79 7.52
CA MET A 875 -21.24 -18.85 6.64
C MET A 875 -19.77 -18.64 6.28
N LEU A 876 -19.41 -17.49 5.76
CA LEU A 876 -18.07 -17.23 5.28
C LEU A 876 -17.03 -17.24 6.41
N ASP A 877 -17.33 -16.55 7.50
CA ASP A 877 -16.44 -16.49 8.66
C ASP A 877 -16.24 -17.85 9.31
N THR A 878 -17.31 -18.62 9.51
CA THR A 878 -17.24 -19.92 10.21
C THR A 878 -16.52 -20.98 9.37
N GLU A 879 -16.84 -21.06 8.09
CA GLU A 879 -16.30 -22.13 7.22
C GLU A 879 -14.86 -21.84 6.75
N SER A 880 -14.41 -20.60 6.78
CA SER A 880 -13.05 -20.21 6.39
C SER A 880 -12.01 -20.31 7.51
N GLN A 881 -12.45 -20.38 8.78
CA GLN A 881 -11.55 -20.34 9.95
C GLN A 881 -10.39 -21.32 9.88
N GLY A 882 -10.64 -22.56 9.47
CA GLY A 882 -9.63 -23.60 9.37
C GLY A 882 -8.57 -23.37 8.29
N SER A 883 -8.87 -22.53 7.29
CA SER A 883 -7.94 -22.23 6.20
C SER A 883 -7.22 -20.90 6.39
N ILE A 884 -7.77 -19.97 7.18
CA ILE A 884 -7.12 -18.68 7.44
C ILE A 884 -5.99 -18.86 8.46
N LEU A 885 -6.27 -19.60 9.52
CA LEU A 885 -5.29 -19.91 10.56
C LEU A 885 -5.74 -21.16 11.33
N SER A 886 -5.22 -22.34 10.95
CA SER A 886 -5.44 -23.59 11.68
C SER A 886 -4.40 -23.75 12.78
N VAL A 887 -4.84 -24.26 13.92
CA VAL A 887 -3.94 -24.67 15.01
C VAL A 887 -2.95 -25.74 14.53
N ASP A 888 -3.37 -26.59 13.58
CA ASP A 888 -2.52 -27.65 13.01
C ASP A 888 -1.25 -27.12 12.34
N HIS A 889 -1.27 -25.87 11.85
CA HIS A 889 -0.09 -25.25 11.24
C HIS A 889 1.06 -25.07 12.24
N PHE A 890 0.73 -24.91 13.52
CA PHE A 890 1.71 -24.73 14.58
C PHE A 890 2.26 -26.06 15.12
N ALA A 891 1.70 -27.20 14.70
CA ALA A 891 2.26 -28.50 15.04
C ALA A 891 3.61 -28.72 14.35
N HIS A 892 3.76 -28.24 13.12
CA HIS A 892 4.97 -28.31 12.31
C HIS A 892 5.38 -26.89 11.85
N PRO A 893 5.79 -25.98 12.76
CA PRO A 893 5.94 -24.57 12.45
C PRO A 893 7.04 -24.27 11.42
N PHE A 894 8.00 -25.15 11.26
CA PHE A 894 9.11 -25.03 10.31
C PHE A 894 8.79 -25.57 8.90
N ASP A 895 7.67 -26.29 8.74
CA ASP A 895 7.26 -26.95 7.50
C ASP A 895 5.90 -26.43 7.00
N PHE A 896 5.42 -25.31 7.54
CA PHE A 896 4.16 -24.71 7.09
C PHE A 896 4.31 -24.11 5.69
N GLU A 897 3.43 -24.48 4.79
CA GLU A 897 3.49 -24.11 3.38
C GLU A 897 2.18 -23.44 2.93
N MET A 898 2.30 -22.47 2.04
CA MET A 898 1.19 -21.82 1.35
C MET A 898 1.44 -21.78 -0.16
N ARG A 899 0.37 -21.65 -0.93
CA ARG A 899 0.43 -21.35 -2.35
C ARG A 899 0.70 -19.86 -2.52
N ILE A 900 1.88 -19.52 -3.01
CA ILE A 900 2.32 -18.14 -3.21
C ILE A 900 2.58 -17.93 -4.69
N THR A 901 2.08 -16.83 -5.21
CA THR A 901 2.32 -16.42 -6.59
C THR A 901 3.62 -15.61 -6.67
N ARG A 902 4.58 -16.09 -7.46
CA ARG A 902 5.85 -15.44 -7.73
C ARG A 902 6.18 -15.55 -9.21
N ASP A 903 6.65 -14.46 -9.82
CA ASP A 903 7.08 -14.42 -11.22
C ASP A 903 6.04 -15.07 -12.17
N ASN A 904 4.74 -14.79 -11.95
CA ASN A 904 3.58 -15.33 -12.66
C ASN A 904 3.31 -16.83 -12.46
N GLU A 905 3.99 -17.50 -11.53
CA GLU A 905 3.76 -18.89 -11.17
C GLU A 905 3.30 -19.02 -9.73
N THR A 906 2.25 -19.80 -9.49
CA THR A 906 1.83 -20.15 -8.13
C THR A 906 2.59 -21.41 -7.71
N ARG A 907 3.41 -21.27 -6.68
CA ARG A 907 4.19 -22.38 -6.11
C ARG A 907 3.85 -22.58 -4.66
N VAL A 908 3.95 -23.84 -4.21
CA VAL A 908 3.91 -24.16 -2.78
C VAL A 908 5.22 -23.65 -2.17
N THR A 909 5.11 -22.73 -1.23
CA THR A 909 6.25 -22.04 -0.63
C THR A 909 6.14 -22.12 0.89
N ARG A 910 7.26 -22.41 1.55
CA ARG A 910 7.34 -22.39 3.01
C ARG A 910 7.15 -20.94 3.53
N VAL A 911 6.43 -20.83 4.65
CA VAL A 911 6.13 -19.54 5.31
C VAL A 911 6.93 -19.46 6.61
N ASP A 912 7.54 -18.29 6.87
CA ASP A 912 8.29 -18.05 8.09
C ASP A 912 7.35 -17.60 9.23
N LEU A 913 6.77 -18.58 9.94
CA LEU A 913 5.91 -18.31 11.09
C LEU A 913 6.67 -17.64 12.25
N VAL A 914 7.94 -17.95 12.39
CA VAL A 914 8.78 -17.41 13.47
C VAL A 914 8.96 -15.91 13.27
N GLU A 915 9.39 -15.50 12.09
CA GLU A 915 9.58 -14.09 11.78
C GLU A 915 8.25 -13.33 11.75
N THR A 916 7.18 -13.95 11.24
CA THR A 916 5.83 -13.36 11.30
C THR A 916 5.44 -13.05 12.73
N PHE A 917 5.63 -13.99 13.66
CA PHE A 917 5.27 -13.80 15.07
C PHE A 917 6.09 -12.70 15.75
N ASN A 918 7.39 -12.61 15.43
CA ASN A 918 8.26 -11.56 15.95
C ASN A 918 7.69 -10.16 15.64
N TYR A 919 7.23 -9.92 14.40
CA TYR A 919 6.59 -8.66 14.01
C TYR A 919 5.22 -8.46 14.63
N LEU A 920 4.41 -9.52 14.76
CA LEU A 920 3.07 -9.43 15.33
C LEU A 920 3.07 -8.96 16.78
N ILE A 921 4.06 -9.40 17.57
CA ILE A 921 4.19 -8.99 18.98
C ILE A 921 5.10 -7.78 19.17
N GLY A 922 5.63 -7.19 18.09
CA GLY A 922 6.52 -6.03 18.16
C GLY A 922 7.90 -6.32 18.76
N LEU A 923 8.40 -7.56 18.64
CA LEU A 923 9.66 -7.97 19.25
C LEU A 923 10.87 -7.29 18.60
N VAL A 924 11.73 -6.69 19.42
CA VAL A 924 13.11 -6.35 19.06
C VAL A 924 13.96 -7.58 19.29
N VAL A 925 14.46 -8.20 18.23
CA VAL A 925 15.22 -9.45 18.33
C VAL A 925 16.68 -9.14 18.70
N GLU A 926 17.11 -9.56 19.87
CA GLU A 926 18.53 -9.52 20.25
C GLU A 926 19.21 -10.80 19.79
N HIS A 927 18.67 -11.94 20.20
CA HIS A 927 19.30 -13.24 20.01
C HIS A 927 18.29 -14.28 19.48
N THR A 928 18.69 -14.98 18.43
CA THR A 928 17.97 -16.11 17.87
C THR A 928 18.92 -17.27 17.64
N TYR A 929 18.54 -18.49 17.99
CA TYR A 929 19.36 -19.66 17.75
C TYR A 929 18.55 -20.95 17.62
N GLU A 930 19.16 -21.96 17.02
CA GLU A 930 18.62 -23.30 16.93
C GLU A 930 19.44 -24.27 17.79
N ALA A 931 18.76 -25.02 18.64
CA ALA A 931 19.40 -26.03 19.48
C ALA A 931 18.49 -27.25 19.66
N ARG A 932 18.98 -28.45 19.35
CA ARG A 932 18.29 -29.72 19.59
C ARG A 932 16.88 -29.79 18.97
N GLY A 933 16.66 -29.14 17.82
CA GLY A 933 15.36 -29.11 17.14
C GLY A 933 14.39 -28.06 17.68
N TYR A 934 14.83 -27.20 18.60
CA TYR A 934 14.10 -26.00 19.05
C TYR A 934 14.68 -24.77 18.38
N ARG A 935 13.83 -23.82 18.01
CA ARG A 935 14.22 -22.46 17.65
C ARG A 935 13.82 -21.52 18.75
N VAL A 936 14.78 -20.77 19.27
CA VAL A 936 14.60 -19.84 20.38
C VAL A 936 14.83 -18.44 19.91
N VAL A 937 13.94 -17.53 20.27
CA VAL A 937 14.07 -16.09 20.03
C VAL A 937 13.85 -15.36 21.34
N LYS A 938 14.68 -14.40 21.63
CA LYS A 938 14.57 -13.61 22.86
C LYS A 938 14.92 -12.16 22.66
N TRP A 939 14.32 -11.33 23.43
CA TRP A 939 14.59 -9.95 23.83
C TRP A 939 13.34 -9.24 24.34
N CYS A 940 13.07 -7.99 23.93
CA CYS A 940 12.00 -7.21 24.52
C CYS A 940 11.10 -6.54 23.48
N THR A 941 9.93 -6.08 23.92
CA THR A 941 9.08 -5.15 23.20
C THR A 941 9.55 -3.71 23.35
N LEU A 942 8.90 -2.77 22.70
CA LEU A 942 9.14 -1.33 22.87
C LEU A 942 8.86 -0.84 24.30
N GLU A 943 7.97 -1.52 25.03
CA GLU A 943 7.66 -1.29 26.42
C GLU A 943 8.66 -1.93 27.41
N TRP A 944 9.75 -2.50 26.89
CA TRP A 944 10.78 -3.20 27.66
C TRP A 944 10.31 -4.50 28.35
N GLU A 945 9.20 -5.09 27.91
CA GLU A 945 8.78 -6.42 28.37
C GLU A 945 9.73 -7.48 27.78
N LYS A 946 10.46 -8.21 28.64
CA LYS A 946 11.41 -9.24 28.24
C LYS A 946 10.69 -10.52 27.85
N ILE A 947 10.93 -10.97 26.63
CA ILE A 947 10.22 -12.08 26.01
C ILE A 947 11.17 -13.22 25.67
N LEU A 948 10.73 -14.44 25.95
CA LEU A 948 11.32 -15.69 25.47
C LEU A 948 10.30 -16.40 24.58
N ILE A 949 10.69 -16.75 23.37
CA ILE A 949 9.86 -17.53 22.44
C ILE A 949 10.58 -18.85 22.16
N VAL A 950 9.86 -19.97 22.33
CA VAL A 950 10.41 -21.29 22.09
C VAL A 950 9.50 -22.04 21.11
N TRP A 951 10.02 -22.31 19.93
CA TRP A 951 9.36 -23.06 18.88
C TRP A 951 9.85 -24.49 18.83
N ARG A 952 8.93 -25.43 18.63
CA ARG A 952 9.25 -26.87 18.45
C ARG A 952 8.35 -27.51 17.41
N ASP A 953 8.81 -28.58 16.79
CA ASP A 953 7.98 -29.51 16.08
C ASP A 953 7.32 -30.46 17.11
N ILE A 954 6.00 -30.33 17.32
CA ILE A 954 5.25 -31.02 18.36
C ILE A 954 5.27 -32.54 18.14
N ALA A 955 5.33 -32.99 16.87
CA ALA A 955 5.40 -34.42 16.57
C ALA A 955 6.77 -35.02 16.93
N LYS A 956 7.83 -34.24 16.99
CA LYS A 956 9.20 -34.68 17.31
C LYS A 956 9.58 -34.45 18.77
N HIS A 957 8.97 -33.46 19.43
CA HIS A 957 9.32 -33.03 20.77
C HIS A 957 8.10 -32.97 21.68
N SER A 958 8.03 -33.87 22.64
CA SER A 958 6.96 -33.98 23.64
C SER A 958 7.00 -32.82 24.65
N ASN A 959 6.03 -32.75 25.56
CA ASN A 959 6.02 -31.79 26.66
C ASN A 959 7.16 -32.04 27.66
N GLU A 960 7.50 -33.32 27.90
CA GLU A 960 8.64 -33.68 28.72
C GLU A 960 9.99 -33.23 28.10
N ASP A 961 10.10 -33.34 26.76
CA ASP A 961 11.29 -32.84 26.04
C ASP A 961 11.41 -31.30 26.16
N LEU A 962 10.28 -30.59 26.10
CA LEU A 962 10.24 -29.13 26.28
C LEU A 962 10.69 -28.72 27.69
N GLU A 963 10.15 -29.38 28.72
CA GLU A 963 10.58 -29.13 30.11
C GLU A 963 12.08 -29.42 30.30
N ASN A 964 12.56 -30.54 29.76
CA ASN A 964 13.98 -30.89 29.80
C ASN A 964 14.87 -29.91 29.04
N PHE A 965 14.39 -29.39 27.91
CA PHE A 965 15.08 -28.39 27.13
C PHE A 965 15.21 -27.07 27.92
N LEU A 966 14.13 -26.57 28.52
CA LEU A 966 14.15 -25.35 29.31
C LEU A 966 15.07 -25.47 30.54
N LYS A 967 14.99 -26.58 31.26
CA LYS A 967 15.87 -26.87 32.40
C LYS A 967 17.34 -26.88 31.99
N LYS A 968 17.70 -27.51 30.87
CA LYS A 968 19.08 -27.57 30.36
C LYS A 968 19.58 -26.21 29.83
N SER A 969 18.68 -25.39 29.34
CA SER A 969 18.99 -24.04 28.87
C SER A 969 18.94 -22.98 29.98
N THR A 970 18.69 -23.41 31.22
CA THR A 970 18.56 -22.55 32.41
C THR A 970 17.39 -21.58 32.38
N TYR A 971 16.40 -21.82 31.55
CA TYR A 971 15.18 -20.99 31.49
C TYR A 971 14.18 -21.53 32.51
N ASN A 972 13.76 -20.66 33.43
CA ASN A 972 12.79 -21.03 34.46
C ASN A 972 11.53 -20.17 34.32
N PRO A 973 10.37 -20.76 34.03
CA PRO A 973 9.11 -20.01 33.95
C PRO A 973 8.71 -19.26 35.23
N LEU A 974 9.21 -19.68 36.39
CA LEU A 974 8.87 -19.08 37.68
C LEU A 974 9.80 -17.97 38.16
N ASP A 975 10.92 -17.71 37.48
CA ASP A 975 11.84 -16.63 37.88
C ASP A 975 11.42 -15.27 37.25
N THR A 976 12.27 -14.27 37.36
CA THR A 976 12.03 -12.91 36.84
C THR A 976 12.91 -12.55 35.65
N GLU A 977 13.55 -13.53 35.01
CA GLU A 977 14.42 -13.27 33.87
C GLU A 977 13.62 -12.76 32.66
N PHE A 978 12.46 -13.39 32.42
CA PHE A 978 11.51 -12.98 31.36
C PHE A 978 10.19 -12.59 31.98
N ASP A 979 9.55 -11.60 31.41
CA ASP A 979 8.20 -11.16 31.77
C ASP A 979 7.14 -12.03 31.11
N ARG A 980 7.41 -12.52 29.88
CA ARG A 980 6.53 -13.41 29.14
C ARG A 980 7.30 -14.51 28.39
N ILE A 981 6.69 -15.68 28.30
CA ILE A 981 7.22 -16.86 27.60
C ILE A 981 6.16 -17.36 26.63
N TYR A 982 6.51 -17.43 25.36
CA TYR A 982 5.64 -17.98 24.32
C TYR A 982 6.14 -19.38 23.90
N VAL A 983 5.23 -20.34 23.83
CA VAL A 983 5.51 -21.70 23.35
C VAL A 983 4.40 -22.16 22.41
N ASN A 984 4.74 -22.96 21.40
CA ASN A 984 3.73 -23.55 20.52
C ASN A 984 3.28 -24.93 21.03
N GLY A 985 2.00 -25.19 20.87
CA GLY A 985 1.31 -26.43 21.30
C GLY A 985 1.05 -26.47 22.79
N ASP A 986 0.07 -27.32 23.16
CA ASP A 986 -0.24 -27.56 24.56
C ASP A 986 1.01 -27.96 25.33
N ASN A 987 1.16 -27.45 26.56
CA ASN A 987 2.33 -27.68 27.38
C ASN A 987 1.94 -27.91 28.84
N THR A 988 2.87 -28.50 29.61
CA THR A 988 2.75 -28.79 31.03
C THR A 988 3.66 -27.91 31.88
N LEU A 989 4.15 -26.79 31.32
CA LEU A 989 5.04 -25.89 32.03
C LEU A 989 4.35 -25.26 33.24
N GLU A 990 5.12 -25.11 34.32
CA GLU A 990 4.68 -24.32 35.48
C GLU A 990 4.42 -22.88 35.01
N ASN A 991 3.27 -22.31 35.45
CA ASN A 991 2.85 -20.99 35.00
C ASN A 991 2.45 -20.12 36.19
N MET A 992 2.73 -18.83 36.10
CA MET A 992 2.37 -17.83 37.10
C MET A 992 1.69 -16.64 36.44
N LYS A 993 0.91 -15.91 37.21
CA LYS A 993 0.35 -14.63 36.73
C LYS A 993 1.36 -13.51 36.90
N THR A 994 1.45 -12.69 35.89
CA THR A 994 2.19 -11.43 35.94
C THR A 994 1.47 -10.41 36.81
N TRP A 995 2.11 -9.29 37.09
CA TRP A 995 1.49 -8.18 37.84
C TRP A 995 0.21 -7.64 37.16
N GLU A 996 0.08 -7.78 35.83
CA GLU A 996 -1.11 -7.45 35.05
C GLU A 996 -2.23 -8.50 35.09
N GLN A 997 -2.10 -9.51 35.93
CA GLN A 997 -3.04 -10.64 36.03
C GLN A 997 -3.12 -11.53 34.78
N THR A 998 -2.18 -11.38 33.81
CA THR A 998 -2.04 -12.25 32.63
C THR A 998 -1.13 -13.43 32.94
N TRP A 999 -1.30 -14.55 32.24
CA TRP A 999 -0.41 -15.69 32.38
C TRP A 999 0.94 -15.44 31.74
N LYS A 1000 2.03 -15.78 32.42
CA LYS A 1000 3.39 -15.60 31.93
C LYS A 1000 3.73 -16.52 30.76
N VAL A 1001 3.37 -17.80 30.87
CA VAL A 1001 3.51 -18.75 29.75
C VAL A 1001 2.21 -18.71 28.95
N THR A 1002 2.30 -18.39 27.69
CA THR A 1002 1.18 -18.18 26.77
C THR A 1002 1.42 -19.00 25.49
N LEU A 1003 0.33 -19.50 24.90
CA LEU A 1003 0.40 -20.20 23.63
C LEU A 1003 0.63 -19.24 22.47
N ILE A 1004 1.59 -19.58 21.62
CA ILE A 1004 1.88 -18.82 20.41
C ILE A 1004 0.63 -18.72 19.53
N GLU A 1005 -0.11 -19.82 19.36
CA GLU A 1005 -1.31 -19.89 18.52
C GLU A 1005 -2.38 -18.88 18.92
N GLU A 1006 -2.59 -18.72 20.22
CA GLU A 1006 -3.59 -17.79 20.74
C GLU A 1006 -3.18 -16.35 20.49
N GLU A 1007 -1.96 -15.98 20.86
CA GLU A 1007 -1.46 -14.62 20.64
C GLU A 1007 -1.29 -14.30 19.15
N PHE A 1008 -0.82 -15.27 18.35
CA PHE A 1008 -0.70 -15.12 16.91
C PHE A 1008 -2.06 -14.81 16.26
N LYS A 1009 -3.10 -15.58 16.60
CA LYS A 1009 -4.46 -15.37 16.10
C LYS A 1009 -5.00 -14.01 16.51
N LYS A 1010 -4.81 -13.63 17.78
CA LYS A 1010 -5.25 -12.35 18.30
C LYS A 1010 -4.57 -11.20 17.52
N ARG A 1011 -3.25 -11.16 17.48
CA ARG A 1011 -2.46 -10.08 16.86
C ARG A 1011 -2.60 -10.00 15.34
N MET A 1012 -2.86 -11.12 14.68
CA MET A 1012 -3.05 -11.17 13.23
C MET A 1012 -4.25 -10.34 12.76
N PHE A 1013 -5.29 -10.19 13.59
CA PHE A 1013 -6.53 -9.49 13.27
C PHE A 1013 -6.76 -8.21 14.08
N GLU A 1014 -5.86 -7.86 15.00
CA GLU A 1014 -5.87 -6.55 15.66
C GLU A 1014 -5.42 -5.45 14.70
N MET A 1015 -6.19 -4.33 14.68
CA MET A 1015 -5.86 -3.11 13.94
C MET A 1015 -5.34 -2.05 14.90
#